data_fe28f96522389b197d0cf78970e712a7
#
_entry.id   fe28f96522389b197d0cf78970e712a7
#
_cell.length_a   1.000
_cell.length_b   1.000
_cell.length_c   1.000
_cell.angle_alpha   90.00
_cell.angle_beta   90.00
_cell.angle_gamma   90.00
#
_symmetry.space_group_name_H-M   'P 1'
#
loop_
_entity.id
_entity.type
_entity.pdbx_description
1 polymer ?
#
loop_
_entity_poly.entity_id
_entity_poly.type
_entity_poly.pdbx_seq_one_letter_code
_entity_poly.pdbx_strand_id
1 'polypeptide(L)'
;MTKSPKQLIVAFSLICIVLATIPAQAQRAVPLSVRQYLEERTFLVSDHDGRYFPSRIIDGREMVDAFVAVDGSSASISKLEAAGVIINCCFDGFVTAQIPVDKLLAVSLMPCVTDVEISRRMILCTDSTLSVTHAGQVLDGTNNGLPQSFDGTGVIVGIFDVGYDYQHVAFRRSDDPTVSRIVRVYSTTDRSGHPARFNKTIRIPGSVFMGDEIYALTTDSRSDTHGTHTASIAAGTHVGGYGGMAPGADLVLCALSVLDGTISATEIANCMRYVDSYADSVGKPCVMSMSISAFGGSHDGKDYLSTVANQLLGPGRFFVFAAGNNGKVNTYSGGQATEKEPFNLMLTYNNTTSADSTYNYRLCMADIWLRTPSLKVNYRYHFLDQTTGKIVWESDVYSGTSYIDVSAFSDYFSYNSSIDTTGYLKGQVTYSPYNRKYELSLTLRNLYNNDYTTRSGVKYGRYAIGISIWAPGGESTWIDAWTSNSGTGFSSGPAVVTTIDGKVYSGFYSGATNACTINSHAVCDSIISAGAYVSRNSYYSLFRGTTITDRTLTVGDIASFSSYEAAGTGPTGKALPTICAPGCYVISAVSRYSSYASSSAMTVMRTDSGDYWGAMSGTSMATPTVAGILAQWLQVKPDLSIAEAKEIMALTAIKDQFTQGVNADHFGPNGKIDALAGIKLLLLRMGLALGDVNGDGHINMADVVELIDYLISGDMTGYQFNEVAADFNQDGKINIADVVEIIDYILRRP
;
A
#
# COMPACT_ATOMS: atom_id res chain seq x y z
N MET A 1 21.61 -33.07 -2.13
CA MET A 1 23.00 -33.34 -1.65
C MET A 1 23.22 -32.39 -0.47
N THR A 2 23.16 -32.92 0.73
CA THR A 2 23.32 -32.15 1.99
C THR A 2 24.79 -31.77 2.18
N LYS A 3 25.10 -30.49 2.25
CA LYS A 3 26.45 -30.01 2.62
C LYS A 3 26.71 -30.34 4.08
N SER A 4 27.87 -30.85 4.40
CA SER A 4 28.23 -31.27 5.76
C SER A 4 28.39 -30.07 6.69
N PRO A 5 28.15 -30.21 8.03
CA PRO A 5 28.31 -29.16 9.00
C PRO A 5 29.67 -28.45 8.99
N LYS A 6 30.72 -29.16 8.57
CA LYS A 6 32.07 -28.57 8.42
C LYS A 6 32.18 -27.57 7.26
N GLN A 7 31.37 -27.68 6.22
CA GLN A 7 31.39 -26.72 5.10
C GLN A 7 30.60 -25.43 5.47
N LEU A 8 29.62 -25.53 6.36
CA LEU A 8 28.91 -24.35 6.90
C LEU A 8 29.81 -23.53 7.82
N ILE A 9 30.58 -24.19 8.71
CA ILE A 9 31.52 -23.53 9.63
C ILE A 9 32.63 -22.82 8.84
N VAL A 10 33.11 -23.39 7.74
CA VAL A 10 34.11 -22.78 6.88
C VAL A 10 33.55 -21.55 6.16
N ALA A 11 32.30 -21.55 5.71
CA ALA A 11 31.66 -20.41 5.06
C ALA A 11 31.42 -19.26 6.06
N PHE A 12 30.99 -19.57 7.30
CA PHE A 12 30.82 -18.59 8.37
C PHE A 12 32.17 -17.98 8.81
N SER A 13 33.20 -18.81 8.97
CA SER A 13 34.56 -18.33 9.26
C SER A 13 35.12 -17.45 8.13
N LEU A 14 34.83 -17.73 6.86
CA LEU A 14 35.27 -16.91 5.74
C LEU A 14 34.57 -15.53 5.72
N ILE A 15 33.28 -15.47 6.01
CA ILE A 15 32.51 -14.20 6.10
C ILE A 15 33.01 -13.36 7.28
N CYS A 16 33.21 -13.97 8.45
CA CYS A 16 33.77 -13.28 9.60
C CYS A 16 35.24 -12.84 9.39
N ILE A 17 36.04 -13.62 8.68
CA ILE A 17 37.44 -13.29 8.34
C ILE A 17 37.50 -12.16 7.30
N VAL A 18 36.61 -12.16 6.29
CA VAL A 18 36.55 -11.07 5.29
C VAL A 18 36.13 -9.75 5.93
N LEU A 19 35.21 -9.78 6.90
CA LEU A 19 34.79 -8.59 7.64
C LEU A 19 35.87 -8.10 8.63
N ALA A 20 36.74 -9.00 9.14
CA ALA A 20 37.79 -8.67 10.11
C ALA A 20 39.10 -8.17 9.46
N THR A 21 39.27 -8.33 8.15
CA THR A 21 40.52 -7.95 7.43
C THR A 21 40.48 -6.59 6.75
N ILE A 22 39.36 -5.85 6.84
CA ILE A 22 39.24 -4.51 6.26
C ILE A 22 39.75 -3.49 7.31
N PRO A 23 40.68 -2.58 6.95
CA PRO A 23 41.16 -1.56 7.87
C PRO A 23 40.03 -0.70 8.40
N ALA A 24 39.98 -0.45 9.71
CA ALA A 24 38.88 0.25 10.41
C ALA A 24 38.57 1.66 9.87
N GLN A 25 39.42 2.26 9.08
CA GLN A 25 39.22 3.57 8.44
C GLN A 25 38.49 3.52 7.08
N ALA A 26 38.23 2.33 6.53
CA ALA A 26 37.56 2.12 5.26
C ALA A 26 36.28 1.26 5.35
N GLN A 27 35.83 0.94 6.55
CA GLN A 27 34.58 0.16 6.72
C GLN A 27 33.35 1.03 6.41
N ARG A 28 33.01 1.14 5.15
CA ARG A 28 31.66 1.50 4.74
C ARG A 28 30.73 0.45 5.34
N ALA A 29 29.79 0.85 6.16
CA ALA A 29 28.84 -0.08 6.76
C ALA A 29 28.05 -0.77 5.64
N VAL A 30 28.03 -2.10 5.62
CA VAL A 30 27.16 -2.86 4.70
C VAL A 30 25.73 -2.45 4.94
N PRO A 31 24.94 -2.08 3.91
CA PRO A 31 23.53 -1.69 4.07
C PRO A 31 22.72 -2.71 4.86
N LEU A 32 21.75 -2.24 5.64
CA LEU A 32 20.95 -3.09 6.54
C LEU A 32 20.26 -4.21 5.81
N SER A 33 19.52 -3.89 4.74
CA SER A 33 18.76 -4.87 3.97
C SER A 33 19.66 -5.98 3.40
N VAL A 34 20.88 -5.62 2.95
CA VAL A 34 21.87 -6.57 2.45
C VAL A 34 22.34 -7.51 3.58
N ARG A 35 22.62 -6.97 4.77
CA ARG A 35 22.99 -7.79 5.92
C ARG A 35 21.88 -8.71 6.35
N GLN A 36 20.66 -8.19 6.49
CA GLN A 36 19.47 -8.95 6.84
C GLN A 36 19.21 -10.09 5.83
N TYR A 37 19.30 -9.80 4.55
CA TYR A 37 19.14 -10.80 3.50
C TYR A 37 20.18 -11.93 3.59
N LEU A 38 21.47 -11.59 3.72
CA LEU A 38 22.55 -12.57 3.79
C LEU A 38 22.44 -13.45 5.05
N GLU A 39 21.99 -12.87 6.16
CA GLU A 39 21.79 -13.59 7.40
C GLU A 39 20.53 -14.47 7.35
N GLU A 40 19.43 -13.99 6.77
CA GLU A 40 18.23 -14.80 6.53
C GLU A 40 18.57 -16.07 5.74
N ARG A 41 19.43 -15.98 4.73
CA ARG A 41 19.90 -17.13 3.94
C ARG A 41 20.84 -18.06 4.68
N THR A 42 21.60 -17.56 5.61
CA THR A 42 22.56 -18.37 6.37
C THR A 42 21.83 -19.30 7.37
N PHE A 43 20.67 -18.87 7.87
CA PHE A 43 19.91 -19.58 8.89
C PHE A 43 18.69 -20.36 8.38
N LEU A 44 18.27 -20.16 7.11
CA LEU A 44 17.10 -20.85 6.52
C LEU A 44 17.53 -22.10 5.72
N VAL A 45 17.27 -23.28 6.28
CA VAL A 45 17.62 -24.57 5.63
C VAL A 45 16.51 -25.11 4.72
N SER A 46 15.28 -24.70 4.83
CA SER A 46 14.15 -24.99 3.92
C SER A 46 12.86 -24.41 4.49
N ASP A 47 12.24 -23.59 3.80
CA ASP A 47 10.83 -23.46 3.49
C ASP A 47 10.53 -22.07 2.94
N HIS A 48 9.82 -22.01 1.83
CA HIS A 48 9.48 -20.76 1.15
C HIS A 48 8.53 -19.86 1.96
N ASP A 49 8.03 -20.35 3.08
CA ASP A 49 6.97 -19.73 3.86
C ASP A 49 7.50 -18.86 5.02
N GLY A 50 8.16 -17.76 4.72
CA GLY A 50 8.59 -16.84 5.77
C GLY A 50 9.77 -15.93 5.45
N ARG A 51 10.23 -15.89 4.22
CA ARG A 51 11.31 -14.97 3.83
C ARG A 51 10.84 -13.53 3.86
N TYR A 52 11.61 -12.67 4.47
CA TYR A 52 11.37 -11.23 4.53
C TYR A 52 11.78 -10.54 3.23
N PHE A 53 12.82 -11.06 2.59
CA PHE A 53 13.35 -10.59 1.32
C PHE A 53 13.21 -11.66 0.24
N PRO A 54 12.37 -11.44 -0.79
CA PRO A 54 12.21 -12.38 -1.88
C PRO A 54 13.41 -12.39 -2.82
N SER A 55 13.72 -13.57 -3.38
CA SER A 55 14.67 -13.73 -4.50
C SER A 55 14.02 -14.53 -5.62
N ARG A 56 14.54 -14.36 -6.85
CA ARG A 56 14.04 -15.08 -8.03
C ARG A 56 15.18 -15.63 -8.89
N ILE A 57 14.89 -16.66 -9.67
CA ILE A 57 15.85 -17.20 -10.63
C ILE A 57 15.66 -16.49 -11.98
N ILE A 58 16.69 -15.83 -12.48
CA ILE A 58 16.73 -15.17 -13.78
C ILE A 58 17.94 -15.72 -14.54
N ASP A 59 17.70 -16.30 -15.71
CA ASP A 59 18.74 -16.92 -16.56
C ASP A 59 19.66 -17.89 -15.79
N GLY A 60 19.05 -18.69 -14.88
CA GLY A 60 19.74 -19.68 -14.05
C GLY A 60 20.54 -19.09 -12.87
N ARG A 61 20.46 -17.80 -12.61
CA ARG A 61 21.06 -17.13 -11.46
C ARG A 61 20.01 -16.66 -10.48
N GLU A 62 20.29 -16.78 -9.20
CA GLU A 62 19.43 -16.23 -8.17
C GLU A 62 19.70 -14.73 -8.00
N MET A 63 18.66 -13.93 -8.14
CA MET A 63 18.70 -12.47 -8.14
C MET A 63 17.80 -11.92 -7.04
N VAL A 64 18.16 -10.77 -6.48
CA VAL A 64 17.27 -9.96 -5.62
C VAL A 64 16.96 -8.64 -6.28
N ASP A 65 15.73 -8.16 -6.11
CA ASP A 65 15.32 -6.82 -6.51
C ASP A 65 15.75 -5.81 -5.45
N ALA A 66 16.38 -4.71 -5.87
CA ALA A 66 16.89 -3.69 -4.96
C ALA A 66 16.81 -2.29 -5.55
N PHE A 67 16.69 -1.29 -4.67
CA PHE A 67 17.05 0.08 -4.96
C PHE A 67 18.56 0.26 -4.66
N VAL A 68 19.31 0.76 -5.63
CA VAL A 68 20.75 0.99 -5.49
C VAL A 68 21.02 2.47 -5.62
N ALA A 69 21.44 3.11 -4.55
CA ALA A 69 21.78 4.53 -4.55
C ALA A 69 23.15 4.77 -5.18
N VAL A 70 23.15 5.49 -6.31
CA VAL A 70 24.31 5.85 -7.13
C VAL A 70 24.14 7.24 -7.69
N ASP A 71 25.25 7.86 -8.12
CA ASP A 71 25.25 9.20 -8.72
C ASP A 71 24.60 9.31 -10.11
N GLY A 72 24.06 8.22 -10.63
CA GLY A 72 23.38 8.17 -11.94
C GLY A 72 24.28 8.36 -13.15
N SER A 73 25.59 8.53 -12.97
CA SER A 73 26.53 8.68 -14.07
C SER A 73 26.64 7.39 -14.90
N SER A 74 26.83 7.53 -16.21
CA SER A 74 27.06 6.38 -17.10
C SER A 74 28.24 5.52 -16.67
N ALA A 75 29.23 6.13 -16.01
CA ALA A 75 30.40 5.42 -15.46
C ALA A 75 30.04 4.52 -14.27
N SER A 76 29.14 4.98 -13.39
CA SER A 76 28.65 4.20 -12.25
C SER A 76 27.71 3.09 -12.69
N ILE A 77 26.82 3.37 -13.63
CA ILE A 77 25.94 2.36 -14.25
C ILE A 77 26.75 1.25 -14.90
N SER A 78 27.72 1.60 -15.75
CA SER A 78 28.57 0.58 -16.41
C SER A 78 29.36 -0.29 -15.44
N LYS A 79 29.75 0.23 -14.27
CA LYS A 79 30.41 -0.56 -13.22
C LYS A 79 29.46 -1.57 -12.59
N LEU A 80 28.20 -1.18 -12.35
CA LEU A 80 27.18 -2.09 -11.82
C LEU A 80 26.87 -3.22 -12.84
N GLU A 81 26.68 -2.88 -14.11
CA GLU A 81 26.45 -3.85 -15.18
C GLU A 81 27.62 -4.81 -15.34
N ALA A 82 28.86 -4.31 -15.27
CA ALA A 82 30.07 -5.15 -15.30
C ALA A 82 30.17 -6.11 -14.11
N ALA A 83 29.56 -5.78 -12.98
CA ALA A 83 29.43 -6.67 -11.82
C ALA A 83 28.28 -7.71 -11.98
N GLY A 84 27.53 -7.66 -13.07
CA GLY A 84 26.42 -8.56 -13.36
C GLY A 84 25.08 -8.07 -12.83
N VAL A 85 24.99 -6.82 -12.39
CA VAL A 85 23.73 -6.18 -11.99
C VAL A 85 22.92 -5.85 -13.23
N ILE A 86 21.64 -6.17 -13.22
CA ILE A 86 20.70 -5.77 -14.27
C ILE A 86 20.03 -4.49 -13.81
N ILE A 87 20.33 -3.38 -14.49
CA ILE A 87 19.67 -2.09 -14.22
C ILE A 87 18.28 -2.09 -14.85
N ASN A 88 17.26 -1.75 -14.07
CA ASN A 88 15.87 -1.72 -14.50
C ASN A 88 15.43 -0.31 -14.90
N CYS A 89 15.44 0.63 -13.93
CA CYS A 89 15.11 2.03 -14.14
C CYS A 89 16.13 2.93 -13.45
N CYS A 90 16.37 4.10 -14.05
CA CYS A 90 17.18 5.15 -13.44
C CYS A 90 16.27 6.27 -12.92
N PHE A 91 16.56 6.70 -11.69
CA PHE A 91 15.95 7.84 -11.01
C PHE A 91 17.05 8.80 -10.58
N ASP A 92 16.68 9.98 -10.13
CA ASP A 92 17.66 10.93 -9.61
C ASP A 92 18.27 10.43 -8.29
N GLY A 93 19.57 10.12 -8.31
CA GLY A 93 20.32 9.62 -7.16
C GLY A 93 20.24 8.10 -6.90
N PHE A 94 19.48 7.33 -7.64
CA PHE A 94 19.42 5.87 -7.50
C PHE A 94 18.90 5.14 -8.74
N VAL A 95 19.03 3.82 -8.74
CA VAL A 95 18.45 2.93 -9.77
C VAL A 95 17.66 1.81 -9.11
N THR A 96 16.62 1.30 -9.79
CA THR A 96 16.08 -0.03 -9.48
C THR A 96 16.89 -1.07 -10.25
N ALA A 97 17.25 -2.16 -9.59
CA ALA A 97 18.15 -3.16 -10.16
C ALA A 97 17.85 -4.57 -9.68
N GLN A 98 18.29 -5.55 -10.45
CA GLN A 98 18.36 -6.94 -10.04
C GLN A 98 19.82 -7.30 -9.80
N ILE A 99 20.13 -7.72 -8.58
CA ILE A 99 21.50 -7.99 -8.16
C ILE A 99 21.67 -9.51 -7.98
N PRO A 100 22.69 -10.13 -8.61
CA PRO A 100 23.00 -11.53 -8.33
C PRO A 100 23.31 -11.73 -6.86
N VAL A 101 22.69 -12.72 -6.23
CA VAL A 101 22.83 -12.98 -4.79
C VAL A 101 24.29 -13.23 -4.40
N ASP A 102 25.05 -13.91 -5.25
CA ASP A 102 26.49 -14.19 -5.07
C ASP A 102 27.37 -12.92 -5.19
N LYS A 103 26.85 -11.82 -5.74
CA LYS A 103 27.52 -10.52 -5.89
C LYS A 103 26.99 -9.43 -4.97
N LEU A 104 25.89 -9.68 -4.27
CA LEU A 104 25.16 -8.68 -3.50
C LEU A 104 26.06 -7.92 -2.51
N LEU A 105 26.87 -8.61 -1.73
CA LEU A 105 27.81 -7.99 -0.80
C LEU A 105 28.87 -7.16 -1.53
N ALA A 106 29.45 -7.69 -2.61
CA ALA A 106 30.47 -6.99 -3.38
C ALA A 106 29.93 -5.72 -4.04
N VAL A 107 28.71 -5.78 -4.60
CA VAL A 107 28.00 -4.64 -5.19
C VAL A 107 27.72 -3.58 -4.14
N SER A 108 27.23 -3.96 -2.96
CA SER A 108 26.92 -3.01 -1.88
C SER A 108 28.15 -2.26 -1.35
N LEU A 109 29.35 -2.79 -1.55
CA LEU A 109 30.61 -2.18 -1.12
C LEU A 109 31.34 -1.43 -2.25
N MET A 110 30.76 -1.36 -3.46
CA MET A 110 31.38 -0.62 -4.57
C MET A 110 31.49 0.88 -4.24
N PRO A 111 32.58 1.56 -4.61
CA PRO A 111 32.78 2.97 -4.30
C PRO A 111 31.70 3.91 -4.88
N CYS A 112 31.06 3.53 -5.99
CA CYS A 112 29.98 4.29 -6.62
C CYS A 112 28.60 4.02 -5.99
N VAL A 113 28.46 3.01 -5.12
CA VAL A 113 27.20 2.66 -4.46
C VAL A 113 27.19 3.29 -3.08
N THR A 114 26.21 4.13 -2.77
CA THR A 114 26.07 4.78 -1.46
C THR A 114 25.15 4.03 -0.51
N ASP A 115 24.16 3.33 -1.05
CA ASP A 115 23.24 2.47 -0.29
C ASP A 115 22.62 1.40 -1.19
N VAL A 116 22.15 0.31 -0.59
CA VAL A 116 21.34 -0.74 -1.26
C VAL A 116 20.19 -1.11 -0.34
N GLU A 117 18.96 -0.89 -0.80
CA GLU A 117 17.75 -1.37 -0.13
C GLU A 117 17.15 -2.53 -0.93
N ILE A 118 17.25 -3.74 -0.37
CA ILE A 118 16.61 -4.92 -0.95
C ILE A 118 15.10 -4.82 -0.71
N SER A 119 14.31 -5.12 -1.73
CA SER A 119 12.86 -5.06 -1.66
C SER A 119 12.29 -6.03 -0.62
N ARG A 120 11.41 -5.50 0.23
CA ARG A 120 10.77 -6.21 1.35
C ARG A 120 9.46 -6.87 0.91
N ARG A 121 8.97 -7.79 1.73
CA ARG A 121 7.71 -8.53 1.50
C ARG A 121 6.48 -7.63 1.57
N MET A 122 5.53 -7.81 0.63
CA MET A 122 4.23 -7.14 0.54
C MET A 122 3.07 -8.13 0.38
N ILE A 123 1.85 -7.83 0.89
CA ILE A 123 0.68 -8.74 0.97
C ILE A 123 -0.59 -8.08 0.42
N LEU A 124 -1.50 -8.86 -0.19
CA LEU A 124 -2.72 -8.44 -0.90
C LEU A 124 -4.01 -8.37 -0.02
N CYS A 125 -5.00 -7.53 -0.40
CA CYS A 125 -6.29 -7.30 0.30
C CYS A 125 -7.45 -6.91 -0.66
N THR A 126 -8.74 -7.09 -0.33
CA THR A 126 -9.87 -7.05 -1.29
C THR A 126 -11.17 -6.28 -0.93
N ASP A 127 -11.78 -5.50 -1.79
CA ASP A 127 -13.11 -5.23 -2.39
C ASP A 127 -14.07 -4.01 -2.15
N SER A 128 -14.85 -3.28 -3.02
CA SER A 128 -15.95 -2.66 -3.71
C SER A 128 -17.00 -1.54 -3.59
N THR A 129 -17.64 -0.55 -4.21
CA THR A 129 -18.99 -0.26 -4.87
C THR A 129 -19.26 1.16 -5.42
N LEU A 130 -20.13 1.25 -6.46
CA LEU A 130 -20.45 2.43 -7.30
C LEU A 130 -21.50 3.43 -6.75
N SER A 131 -22.55 2.94 -6.08
CA SER A 131 -23.72 3.81 -5.79
C SER A 131 -23.51 4.82 -4.68
N VAL A 132 -22.79 4.45 -3.62
CA VAL A 132 -22.57 5.30 -2.44
C VAL A 132 -21.47 6.36 -2.63
N THR A 133 -20.75 6.33 -3.75
CA THR A 133 -19.75 7.34 -4.14
C THR A 133 -20.29 8.35 -5.13
N HIS A 134 -21.55 8.23 -5.53
CA HIS A 134 -22.20 9.01 -6.58
C HIS A 134 -21.51 8.91 -7.97
N ALA A 135 -20.62 7.93 -8.16
CA ALA A 135 -19.95 7.71 -9.45
C ALA A 135 -20.93 7.28 -10.55
N GLY A 136 -21.98 6.53 -10.20
CA GLY A 136 -23.06 6.20 -11.14
C GLY A 136 -23.79 7.44 -11.67
N GLN A 137 -23.98 8.45 -10.85
CA GLN A 137 -24.58 9.74 -11.25
C GLN A 137 -23.68 10.53 -12.19
N VAL A 138 -22.36 10.38 -12.07
CA VAL A 138 -21.40 10.96 -13.00
C VAL A 138 -21.50 10.29 -14.38
N LEU A 139 -21.70 8.98 -14.40
CA LEU A 139 -21.89 8.21 -15.64
C LEU A 139 -23.25 8.51 -16.31
N ASP A 140 -24.29 8.81 -15.53
CA ASP A 140 -25.58 9.25 -16.06
C ASP A 140 -25.55 10.70 -16.60
N GLY A 141 -24.51 11.47 -16.26
CA GLY A 141 -24.18 12.76 -16.80
C GLY A 141 -25.30 13.81 -16.70
N THR A 142 -25.95 14.10 -17.81
CA THR A 142 -26.98 15.16 -17.94
C THR A 142 -28.15 15.01 -16.97
N ASN A 143 -28.55 13.79 -16.62
CA ASN A 143 -29.60 13.54 -15.63
C ASN A 143 -29.26 14.04 -14.23
N ASN A 144 -27.99 14.37 -13.98
CA ASN A 144 -27.49 14.82 -12.69
C ASN A 144 -26.87 16.23 -12.72
N GLY A 145 -27.21 17.03 -13.75
CA GLY A 145 -26.75 18.41 -13.90
C GLY A 145 -25.26 18.50 -14.28
N LEU A 146 -24.78 17.58 -15.10
CA LEU A 146 -23.47 17.64 -15.73
C LEU A 146 -23.62 17.88 -17.24
N PRO A 147 -22.67 18.56 -17.90
CA PRO A 147 -22.75 18.84 -19.34
C PRO A 147 -22.65 17.57 -20.20
N GLN A 148 -22.11 16.48 -19.65
CA GLN A 148 -22.01 15.19 -20.31
C GLN A 148 -21.71 14.09 -19.27
N SER A 149 -21.70 12.84 -19.71
CA SER A 149 -21.15 11.73 -18.95
C SER A 149 -19.62 11.84 -18.87
N PHE A 150 -19.06 11.56 -17.69
CA PHE A 150 -17.62 11.47 -17.49
C PHE A 150 -17.28 10.05 -17.03
N ASP A 151 -16.83 9.23 -17.98
CA ASP A 151 -16.56 7.81 -17.81
C ASP A 151 -15.06 7.47 -17.78
N GLY A 152 -14.18 8.46 -17.73
CA GLY A 152 -12.73 8.33 -17.78
C GLY A 152 -12.15 8.26 -19.19
N THR A 153 -12.96 8.50 -20.24
CA THR A 153 -12.47 8.54 -21.62
C THR A 153 -11.30 9.52 -21.76
N GLY A 154 -10.22 9.08 -22.42
CA GLY A 154 -8.99 9.87 -22.59
C GLY A 154 -7.99 9.75 -21.45
N VAL A 155 -8.28 8.99 -20.40
CA VAL A 155 -7.42 8.79 -19.24
C VAL A 155 -6.89 7.35 -19.21
N ILE A 156 -5.66 7.16 -18.74
CA ILE A 156 -5.06 5.85 -18.51
C ILE A 156 -5.28 5.47 -17.03
N VAL A 157 -5.80 4.26 -16.81
CA VAL A 157 -5.85 3.63 -15.49
C VAL A 157 -4.85 2.48 -15.44
N GLY A 158 -3.77 2.67 -14.67
CA GLY A 158 -2.73 1.67 -14.44
C GLY A 158 -3.03 0.86 -13.17
N ILE A 159 -3.17 -0.44 -13.28
CA ILE A 159 -3.42 -1.33 -12.13
C ILE A 159 -2.20 -2.21 -11.90
N PHE A 160 -1.66 -2.20 -10.67
CA PHE A 160 -0.49 -2.99 -10.27
C PHE A 160 -0.95 -4.10 -9.33
N ASP A 161 -1.04 -5.32 -9.84
CA ASP A 161 -1.69 -6.40 -9.13
C ASP A 161 -1.29 -7.79 -9.68
N VAL A 162 -1.98 -8.84 -9.24
CA VAL A 162 -1.82 -10.23 -9.67
C VAL A 162 -3.19 -10.91 -9.84
N GLY A 163 -3.29 -11.89 -10.75
CA GLY A 163 -4.50 -12.66 -10.97
C GLY A 163 -5.47 -12.00 -11.95
N TYR A 164 -4.95 -11.50 -13.06
CA TYR A 164 -5.77 -10.98 -14.16
C TYR A 164 -6.35 -12.09 -15.02
N ASP A 165 -7.61 -11.96 -15.39
CA ASP A 165 -8.25 -12.61 -16.54
C ASP A 165 -8.32 -11.59 -17.67
N TYR A 166 -7.34 -11.61 -18.57
CA TYR A 166 -7.23 -10.64 -19.67
C TYR A 166 -8.37 -10.73 -20.68
N GLN A 167 -9.11 -11.83 -20.66
CA GLN A 167 -10.22 -12.07 -21.58
C GLN A 167 -11.59 -11.77 -20.96
N HIS A 168 -11.62 -11.34 -19.68
CA HIS A 168 -12.88 -11.08 -18.98
C HIS A 168 -13.69 -9.98 -19.69
N VAL A 169 -15.01 -10.17 -19.81
CA VAL A 169 -15.91 -9.24 -20.50
C VAL A 169 -15.90 -7.83 -19.88
N ALA A 170 -15.59 -7.70 -18.61
CA ALA A 170 -15.42 -6.40 -17.94
C ALA A 170 -14.28 -5.54 -18.53
N PHE A 171 -13.38 -6.12 -19.31
CA PHE A 171 -12.29 -5.40 -19.99
C PHE A 171 -12.53 -5.21 -21.49
N ARG A 172 -13.77 -5.41 -21.94
CA ARG A 172 -14.18 -5.22 -23.32
C ARG A 172 -14.94 -3.90 -23.46
N ARG A 173 -14.96 -3.35 -24.68
CA ARG A 173 -15.76 -2.16 -24.97
C ARG A 173 -17.25 -2.48 -24.83
N SER A 174 -18.04 -1.52 -24.38
CA SER A 174 -19.50 -1.68 -24.26
C SER A 174 -20.22 -1.72 -25.61
N ASP A 175 -19.71 -0.96 -26.58
CA ASP A 175 -20.24 -0.86 -27.94
C ASP A 175 -19.74 -2.00 -28.86
N ASP A 176 -18.60 -2.61 -28.56
CA ASP A 176 -18.03 -3.76 -29.27
C ASP A 176 -17.31 -4.70 -28.31
N PRO A 177 -17.98 -5.74 -27.79
CA PRO A 177 -17.40 -6.70 -26.85
C PRO A 177 -16.23 -7.54 -27.40
N THR A 178 -15.96 -7.46 -28.71
CA THR A 178 -14.77 -8.10 -29.31
C THR A 178 -13.49 -7.29 -29.10
N VAL A 179 -13.62 -5.98 -28.83
CA VAL A 179 -12.50 -5.08 -28.65
C VAL A 179 -12.11 -4.94 -27.20
N SER A 180 -10.82 -5.18 -26.88
CA SER A 180 -10.27 -5.00 -25.55
C SER A 180 -10.03 -3.52 -25.24
N ARG A 181 -10.31 -3.09 -23.99
CA ARG A 181 -9.89 -1.81 -23.43
C ARG A 181 -8.53 -1.87 -22.74
N ILE A 182 -7.96 -3.07 -22.61
CA ILE A 182 -6.57 -3.22 -22.18
C ILE A 182 -5.68 -2.78 -23.33
N VAL A 183 -5.01 -1.65 -23.19
CA VAL A 183 -4.10 -1.12 -24.22
C VAL A 183 -2.68 -1.61 -24.06
N ARG A 184 -2.28 -1.99 -22.84
CA ARG A 184 -0.98 -2.57 -22.50
C ARG A 184 -1.12 -3.59 -21.36
N VAL A 185 -0.35 -4.66 -21.46
CA VAL A 185 -0.04 -5.55 -20.33
C VAL A 185 1.47 -5.51 -20.13
N TYR A 186 1.91 -5.10 -18.97
CA TYR A 186 3.30 -5.20 -18.54
C TYR A 186 3.42 -6.33 -17.53
N SER A 187 4.06 -7.42 -17.90
CA SER A 187 4.37 -8.54 -17.00
C SER A 187 5.80 -8.43 -16.50
N THR A 188 5.98 -8.41 -15.19
CA THR A 188 7.32 -8.29 -14.58
C THR A 188 8.14 -9.58 -14.71
N THR A 189 7.50 -10.72 -14.94
CA THR A 189 8.13 -12.05 -15.01
C THR A 189 8.14 -12.68 -16.38
N ASP A 190 7.12 -12.44 -17.21
CA ASP A 190 7.05 -13.02 -18.55
C ASP A 190 8.15 -12.42 -19.44
N ARG A 191 8.75 -13.25 -20.28
CA ARG A 191 9.82 -12.86 -21.21
C ARG A 191 9.46 -13.08 -22.67
N SER A 192 8.24 -13.55 -22.95
CA SER A 192 7.79 -13.91 -24.30
C SER A 192 7.33 -12.72 -25.14
N GLY A 193 6.92 -11.61 -24.49
CA GLY A 193 6.47 -10.39 -25.15
C GLY A 193 7.61 -9.45 -25.57
N HIS A 194 7.25 -8.24 -25.93
CA HIS A 194 8.22 -7.20 -26.28
C HIS A 194 9.03 -6.78 -25.04
N PRO A 195 10.35 -6.48 -25.20
CA PRO A 195 11.14 -5.94 -24.12
C PRO A 195 10.51 -4.65 -23.57
N ALA A 196 10.20 -4.64 -22.29
CA ALA A 196 9.77 -3.43 -21.61
C ALA A 196 10.90 -2.41 -21.60
N ARG A 197 10.61 -1.14 -21.91
CA ARG A 197 11.62 -0.08 -21.99
C ARG A 197 11.07 1.20 -21.36
N PHE A 198 11.92 1.86 -20.60
CA PHE A 198 11.69 3.21 -20.11
C PHE A 198 11.94 4.25 -21.21
N ASN A 199 12.99 4.04 -22.00
CA ASN A 199 13.30 4.83 -23.19
C ASN A 199 13.96 3.93 -24.24
N LYS A 200 14.50 4.49 -25.33
CA LYS A 200 15.13 3.70 -26.39
C LYS A 200 16.32 2.84 -25.94
N THR A 201 16.94 3.18 -24.81
CA THR A 201 18.19 2.58 -24.32
C THR A 201 18.02 1.77 -23.04
N ILE A 202 17.10 2.15 -22.13
CA ILE A 202 16.95 1.50 -20.82
C ILE A 202 15.82 0.48 -20.89
N ARG A 203 16.16 -0.78 -20.69
CA ARG A 203 15.25 -1.92 -20.60
C ARG A 203 14.81 -2.09 -19.14
N ILE A 204 13.50 -2.30 -18.95
CA ILE A 204 12.89 -2.69 -17.67
C ILE A 204 12.73 -4.23 -17.68
N PRO A 205 12.85 -4.94 -16.54
CA PRO A 205 12.60 -6.38 -16.48
C PRO A 205 11.19 -6.74 -16.93
N GLY A 206 11.02 -7.93 -17.50
CA GLY A 206 9.71 -8.39 -17.95
C GLY A 206 9.43 -8.08 -19.41
N SER A 207 8.18 -8.18 -19.77
CA SER A 207 7.69 -7.99 -21.15
C SER A 207 6.42 -7.17 -21.22
N VAL A 208 6.23 -6.52 -22.36
CA VAL A 208 5.02 -5.78 -22.69
C VAL A 208 4.29 -6.50 -23.80
N PHE A 209 2.96 -6.60 -23.67
CA PHE A 209 2.05 -7.10 -24.68
C PHE A 209 1.11 -5.97 -25.11
N MET A 210 0.83 -5.88 -26.41
CA MET A 210 0.00 -4.82 -26.99
C MET A 210 -0.73 -5.28 -28.25
N GLY A 211 -1.80 -4.56 -28.60
CA GLY A 211 -2.59 -4.89 -29.77
C GLY A 211 -3.12 -6.31 -29.75
N ASP A 212 -2.93 -7.05 -30.84
CA ASP A 212 -3.47 -8.41 -31.00
C ASP A 212 -2.85 -9.44 -30.03
N GLU A 213 -1.68 -9.18 -29.48
CA GLU A 213 -1.01 -10.05 -28.50
C GLU A 213 -1.82 -10.19 -27.21
N ILE A 214 -2.55 -9.14 -26.81
CA ILE A 214 -3.39 -9.13 -25.60
C ILE A 214 -4.51 -10.16 -25.72
N TYR A 215 -5.03 -10.39 -26.94
CA TYR A 215 -6.07 -11.39 -27.18
C TYR A 215 -5.58 -12.83 -27.02
N ALA A 216 -4.26 -13.06 -27.10
CA ALA A 216 -3.66 -14.37 -26.85
C ALA A 216 -3.37 -14.64 -25.37
N LEU A 217 -3.34 -13.59 -24.52
CA LEU A 217 -3.13 -13.74 -23.09
C LEU A 217 -4.37 -14.32 -22.42
N THR A 218 -4.18 -15.21 -21.46
CA THR A 218 -5.26 -15.77 -20.64
C THR A 218 -5.26 -15.24 -19.22
N THR A 219 -4.24 -15.58 -18.45
CA THR A 219 -4.06 -15.17 -17.04
C THR A 219 -2.58 -15.20 -16.67
N ASP A 220 -2.19 -14.34 -15.73
CA ASP A 220 -0.88 -14.37 -15.08
C ASP A 220 -0.84 -15.28 -13.85
N SER A 221 -2.02 -15.61 -13.27
CA SER A 221 -2.14 -16.51 -12.12
C SER A 221 -3.39 -17.38 -12.21
N ARG A 222 -3.25 -18.66 -11.81
CA ARG A 222 -4.39 -19.59 -11.69
C ARG A 222 -4.89 -19.74 -10.25
N SER A 223 -4.19 -19.20 -9.28
CA SER A 223 -4.58 -19.20 -7.85
C SER A 223 -5.26 -17.90 -7.43
N ASP A 224 -4.92 -16.79 -8.08
CA ASP A 224 -5.36 -15.47 -7.71
C ASP A 224 -6.42 -14.91 -8.67
N THR A 225 -7.12 -13.91 -8.20
CA THR A 225 -8.16 -13.20 -8.96
C THR A 225 -8.21 -11.71 -8.60
N HIS A 226 -7.30 -11.28 -7.73
CA HIS A 226 -7.32 -9.97 -7.13
C HIS A 226 -7.18 -8.86 -8.18
N GLY A 227 -6.24 -8.98 -9.11
CA GLY A 227 -6.02 -8.01 -10.17
C GLY A 227 -7.21 -7.86 -11.14
N THR A 228 -7.94 -8.97 -11.44
CA THR A 228 -9.20 -8.89 -12.21
C THR A 228 -10.22 -8.04 -11.46
N HIS A 229 -10.31 -8.27 -10.16
CA HIS A 229 -11.29 -7.60 -9.30
C HIS A 229 -10.99 -6.11 -9.16
N THR A 230 -9.76 -5.74 -8.83
CA THR A 230 -9.34 -4.34 -8.66
C THR A 230 -9.40 -3.54 -9.97
N ALA A 231 -8.96 -4.13 -11.09
CA ALA A 231 -9.05 -3.50 -12.39
C ALA A 231 -10.51 -3.23 -12.81
N SER A 232 -11.40 -4.19 -12.52
CA SER A 232 -12.82 -4.03 -12.83
C SER A 232 -13.51 -2.99 -11.93
N ILE A 233 -13.11 -2.83 -10.66
CA ILE A 233 -13.62 -1.73 -9.82
C ILE A 233 -13.22 -0.37 -10.38
N ALA A 234 -11.95 -0.21 -10.75
CA ALA A 234 -11.48 1.07 -11.27
C ALA A 234 -12.13 1.43 -12.60
N ALA A 235 -12.14 0.49 -13.55
CA ALA A 235 -12.49 0.79 -14.93
C ALA A 235 -13.19 -0.36 -15.67
N GLY A 236 -13.89 -1.27 -14.98
CA GLY A 236 -14.63 -2.35 -15.63
C GLY A 236 -15.83 -1.86 -16.43
N THR A 237 -16.06 -2.42 -17.62
CA THR A 237 -17.28 -2.22 -18.39
C THR A 237 -18.47 -2.74 -17.61
N HIS A 238 -19.61 -2.07 -17.67
CA HIS A 238 -20.81 -2.44 -16.94
C HIS A 238 -21.49 -3.67 -17.58
N VAL A 239 -21.67 -4.72 -16.80
CA VAL A 239 -22.32 -5.96 -17.21
C VAL A 239 -23.21 -6.47 -16.07
N GLY A 240 -24.48 -6.71 -16.35
CA GLY A 240 -25.43 -7.27 -15.37
C GLY A 240 -25.62 -6.40 -14.10
N GLY A 241 -25.42 -5.09 -14.21
CA GLY A 241 -25.54 -4.15 -13.10
C GLY A 241 -24.24 -3.94 -12.30
N TYR A 242 -23.15 -4.60 -12.67
CA TYR A 242 -21.83 -4.44 -12.05
C TYR A 242 -20.83 -3.82 -13.03
N GLY A 243 -20.03 -2.87 -12.58
CA GLY A 243 -19.03 -2.20 -13.42
C GLY A 243 -18.10 -1.30 -12.62
N GLY A 244 -17.13 -0.69 -13.31
CA GLY A 244 -16.14 0.19 -12.72
C GLY A 244 -16.58 1.66 -12.67
N MET A 245 -15.79 2.47 -11.96
CA MET A 245 -16.01 3.92 -11.83
C MET A 245 -15.76 4.63 -13.16
N ALA A 246 -14.73 4.21 -13.92
CA ALA A 246 -14.29 4.83 -15.17
C ALA A 246 -14.32 3.86 -16.35
N PRO A 247 -15.53 3.40 -16.80
CA PRO A 247 -15.66 2.35 -17.82
C PRO A 247 -15.20 2.78 -19.23
N GLY A 248 -14.89 4.05 -19.47
CA GLY A 248 -14.33 4.56 -20.72
C GLY A 248 -12.80 4.69 -20.73
N ALA A 249 -12.14 4.49 -19.57
CA ALA A 249 -10.69 4.65 -19.46
C ALA A 249 -9.91 3.55 -20.19
N ASP A 250 -8.70 3.88 -20.66
CA ASP A 250 -7.73 2.91 -21.18
C ASP A 250 -7.05 2.17 -20.02
N LEU A 251 -7.01 0.83 -20.08
CA LEU A 251 -6.40 0.01 -19.05
C LEU A 251 -4.95 -0.34 -19.39
N VAL A 252 -4.04 -0.08 -18.45
CA VAL A 252 -2.67 -0.61 -18.43
C VAL A 252 -2.55 -1.56 -17.25
N LEU A 253 -2.44 -2.86 -17.49
CA LEU A 253 -2.35 -3.87 -16.45
C LEU A 253 -0.89 -4.26 -16.22
N CYS A 254 -0.39 -4.03 -15.01
CA CYS A 254 0.94 -4.43 -14.59
C CYS A 254 0.83 -5.71 -13.75
N ALA A 255 1.15 -6.85 -14.35
CA ALA A 255 1.14 -8.15 -13.70
C ALA A 255 2.41 -8.33 -12.88
N LEU A 256 2.24 -8.29 -11.55
CA LEU A 256 3.32 -8.39 -10.57
C LEU A 256 3.70 -9.85 -10.31
N SER A 257 4.94 -10.07 -9.92
CA SER A 257 5.41 -11.37 -9.48
C SER A 257 5.13 -11.56 -7.99
N VAL A 258 4.40 -12.61 -7.67
CA VAL A 258 4.27 -13.07 -6.28
C VAL A 258 5.29 -14.18 -6.05
N LEU A 259 6.37 -13.87 -5.34
CA LEU A 259 7.39 -14.82 -4.94
C LEU A 259 7.21 -15.13 -3.45
N ASP A 260 6.98 -16.39 -3.12
CA ASP A 260 6.76 -16.80 -1.74
C ASP A 260 5.69 -15.97 -1.00
N GLY A 261 4.60 -15.61 -1.72
CA GLY A 261 3.54 -14.75 -1.19
C GLY A 261 3.92 -13.27 -1.05
N THR A 262 4.95 -12.80 -1.78
CA THR A 262 5.49 -11.43 -1.63
C THR A 262 5.62 -10.73 -2.98
N ILE A 263 5.49 -9.40 -2.94
CA ILE A 263 5.70 -8.49 -4.07
C ILE A 263 6.84 -7.55 -3.71
N SER A 264 7.68 -7.24 -4.71
CA SER A 264 8.85 -6.38 -4.53
C SER A 264 8.49 -4.91 -4.70
N ALA A 265 8.96 -4.03 -3.81
CA ALA A 265 8.80 -2.57 -3.95
C ALA A 265 9.50 -2.03 -5.21
N THR A 266 10.57 -2.69 -5.68
CA THR A 266 11.24 -2.32 -6.94
C THR A 266 10.38 -2.63 -8.15
N GLU A 267 9.57 -3.69 -8.13
CA GLU A 267 8.60 -3.96 -9.19
C GLU A 267 7.54 -2.86 -9.26
N ILE A 268 7.06 -2.39 -8.11
CA ILE A 268 6.12 -1.27 -8.04
C ILE A 268 6.73 -0.03 -8.70
N ALA A 269 7.96 0.33 -8.34
CA ALA A 269 8.67 1.46 -8.92
C ALA A 269 8.84 1.31 -10.44
N ASN A 270 9.14 0.10 -10.93
CA ASN A 270 9.24 -0.20 -12.36
C ASN A 270 7.88 -0.04 -13.06
N CYS A 271 6.79 -0.52 -12.44
CA CYS A 271 5.43 -0.34 -12.95
C CYS A 271 5.04 1.14 -13.01
N MET A 272 5.32 1.92 -11.95
CA MET A 272 5.08 3.36 -11.94
C MET A 272 5.81 4.05 -13.10
N ARG A 273 7.09 3.74 -13.28
CA ARG A 273 7.89 4.31 -14.37
C ARG A 273 7.39 3.88 -15.74
N TYR A 274 6.95 2.63 -15.88
CA TYR A 274 6.40 2.14 -17.15
C TYR A 274 5.10 2.86 -17.52
N VAL A 275 4.13 2.96 -16.60
CA VAL A 275 2.83 3.60 -16.85
C VAL A 275 3.01 5.09 -17.12
N ASP A 276 3.84 5.79 -16.35
CA ASP A 276 4.18 7.19 -16.55
C ASP A 276 4.77 7.43 -17.95
N SER A 277 5.80 6.65 -18.34
CA SER A 277 6.43 6.78 -19.66
C SER A 277 5.49 6.44 -20.82
N TYR A 278 4.57 5.49 -20.62
CA TYR A 278 3.55 5.19 -21.61
C TYR A 278 2.55 6.35 -21.73
N ALA A 279 2.07 6.89 -20.61
CA ALA A 279 1.17 8.03 -20.56
C ALA A 279 1.76 9.24 -21.28
N ASP A 280 3.05 9.56 -21.03
CA ASP A 280 3.79 10.60 -21.76
C ASP A 280 3.85 10.33 -23.27
N SER A 281 4.10 9.07 -23.66
CA SER A 281 4.25 8.71 -25.07
C SER A 281 2.97 8.90 -25.90
N VAL A 282 1.80 8.86 -25.23
CA VAL A 282 0.48 9.03 -25.87
C VAL A 282 -0.20 10.35 -25.49
N GLY A 283 0.46 11.19 -24.67
CA GLY A 283 -0.04 12.51 -24.27
C GLY A 283 -1.32 12.46 -23.43
N LYS A 284 -1.50 11.43 -22.59
CA LYS A 284 -2.69 11.24 -21.74
C LYS A 284 -2.37 11.38 -20.26
N PRO A 285 -3.29 11.92 -19.44
CA PRO A 285 -3.18 11.83 -18.00
C PRO A 285 -3.32 10.36 -17.54
N CYS A 286 -2.79 10.05 -16.35
CA CYS A 286 -2.95 8.70 -15.79
C CYS A 286 -3.17 8.68 -14.30
N VAL A 287 -3.92 7.67 -13.85
CA VAL A 287 -4.07 7.27 -12.46
C VAL A 287 -3.52 5.87 -12.30
N MET A 288 -2.60 5.69 -11.37
CA MET A 288 -2.04 4.41 -10.97
C MET A 288 -2.70 3.94 -9.67
N SER A 289 -3.04 2.67 -9.58
CA SER A 289 -3.73 2.05 -8.43
C SER A 289 -2.95 0.85 -7.92
N MET A 290 -2.69 0.83 -6.61
CA MET A 290 -1.92 -0.21 -5.96
C MET A 290 -2.64 -0.70 -4.70
N SER A 291 -3.13 -1.92 -4.77
CA SER A 291 -3.93 -2.54 -3.72
C SER A 291 -3.12 -3.51 -2.84
N ILE A 292 -1.98 -3.06 -2.31
CA ILE A 292 -1.04 -3.87 -1.54
C ILE A 292 -0.67 -3.14 -0.23
N SER A 293 -0.28 -3.90 0.80
CA SER A 293 0.18 -3.35 2.09
C SER A 293 1.62 -3.73 2.38
N ALA A 294 2.41 -2.77 2.87
CA ALA A 294 3.72 -2.97 3.49
C ALA A 294 3.64 -2.62 4.97
N PHE A 295 4.15 -3.50 5.82
CA PHE A 295 4.09 -3.36 7.28
C PHE A 295 5.34 -2.72 7.88
N GLY A 296 6.51 -2.93 7.26
CA GLY A 296 7.78 -2.38 7.72
C GLY A 296 8.12 -1.04 7.08
N GLY A 297 9.01 -0.28 7.74
CA GLY A 297 9.51 1.00 7.27
C GLY A 297 9.34 2.13 8.27
N SER A 298 9.80 3.33 7.91
CA SER A 298 9.80 4.50 8.79
C SER A 298 8.48 5.24 8.89
N HIS A 299 7.51 4.91 8.06
CA HIS A 299 6.19 5.57 7.98
C HIS A 299 6.24 7.10 7.95
N ASP A 300 7.31 7.68 7.39
CA ASP A 300 7.51 9.13 7.33
C ASP A 300 7.50 9.70 5.90
N GLY A 301 7.16 8.87 4.92
CA GLY A 301 7.07 9.27 3.51
C GLY A 301 8.41 9.63 2.87
N LYS A 302 9.52 9.10 3.40
CA LYS A 302 10.89 9.40 2.94
C LYS A 302 11.68 8.15 2.53
N ASP A 303 10.98 7.05 2.22
CA ASP A 303 11.57 5.85 1.66
C ASP A 303 11.84 5.99 0.14
N TYR A 304 12.46 4.95 -0.46
CA TYR A 304 12.75 4.96 -1.89
C TYR A 304 11.49 5.04 -2.75
N LEU A 305 10.41 4.32 -2.41
CA LEU A 305 9.18 4.33 -3.20
C LEU A 305 8.48 5.70 -3.11
N SER A 306 8.51 6.33 -1.94
CA SER A 306 8.08 7.73 -1.77
C SER A 306 8.90 8.68 -2.61
N THR A 307 10.21 8.45 -2.74
CA THR A 307 11.09 9.25 -3.61
C THR A 307 10.74 9.05 -5.08
N VAL A 308 10.45 7.81 -5.53
CA VAL A 308 9.94 7.54 -6.88
C VAL A 308 8.63 8.28 -7.13
N ALA A 309 7.69 8.21 -6.20
CA ALA A 309 6.42 8.92 -6.31
C ALA A 309 6.63 10.43 -6.46
N ASN A 310 7.49 11.03 -5.63
CA ASN A 310 7.80 12.47 -5.72
C ASN A 310 8.47 12.88 -7.03
N GLN A 311 9.19 11.96 -7.70
CA GLN A 311 9.84 12.25 -8.99
C GLN A 311 8.91 12.08 -10.19
N LEU A 312 7.94 11.18 -10.13
CA LEU A 312 7.07 10.83 -11.26
C LEU A 312 5.71 11.52 -11.21
N LEU A 313 5.19 11.80 -10.02
CA LEU A 313 3.84 12.33 -9.87
C LEU A 313 3.82 13.86 -9.98
N GLY A 314 2.80 14.37 -10.64
CA GLY A 314 2.62 15.79 -10.91
C GLY A 314 1.24 16.07 -11.52
N PRO A 315 1.05 17.19 -12.21
CA PRO A 315 -0.21 17.47 -12.89
C PRO A 315 -0.59 16.35 -13.88
N GLY A 316 -1.81 15.85 -13.77
CA GLY A 316 -2.29 14.72 -14.56
C GLY A 316 -1.69 13.35 -14.24
N ARG A 317 -0.98 13.22 -13.11
CA ARG A 317 -0.29 11.99 -12.69
C ARG A 317 -0.63 11.68 -11.24
N PHE A 318 -1.43 10.65 -10.99
CA PHE A 318 -1.83 10.24 -9.65
C PHE A 318 -1.40 8.82 -9.33
N PHE A 319 -1.14 8.59 -8.07
CA PHE A 319 -0.94 7.25 -7.51
C PHE A 319 -1.81 7.10 -6.26
N VAL A 320 -2.69 6.10 -6.29
CA VAL A 320 -3.58 5.75 -5.18
C VAL A 320 -3.08 4.48 -4.54
N PHE A 321 -2.87 4.51 -3.23
CA PHE A 321 -2.33 3.38 -2.48
C PHE A 321 -3.29 2.96 -1.35
N ALA A 322 -3.41 1.65 -1.12
CA ALA A 322 -4.24 1.12 -0.04
C ALA A 322 -3.71 1.54 1.34
N ALA A 323 -4.60 1.99 2.22
CA ALA A 323 -4.25 2.34 3.59
C ALA A 323 -3.74 1.14 4.41
N GLY A 324 -4.16 -0.08 4.06
CA GLY A 324 -3.84 -1.32 4.76
C GLY A 324 -5.02 -1.89 5.56
N ASN A 325 -4.87 -3.13 6.05
CA ASN A 325 -5.97 -3.84 6.72
C ASN A 325 -5.66 -4.22 8.18
N ASN A 326 -4.82 -3.45 8.85
CA ASN A 326 -4.41 -3.70 10.23
C ASN A 326 -5.13 -2.81 11.26
N GLY A 327 -6.21 -2.14 10.88
CA GLY A 327 -6.93 -1.20 11.76
C GLY A 327 -7.44 -1.79 13.08
N LYS A 328 -7.56 -3.13 13.19
CA LYS A 328 -7.92 -3.84 14.43
C LYS A 328 -6.71 -4.29 15.26
N VAL A 329 -5.52 -4.27 14.70
CA VAL A 329 -4.36 -4.92 15.30
C VAL A 329 -3.44 -3.87 15.92
N ASN A 330 -2.99 -4.11 17.14
CA ASN A 330 -2.03 -3.25 17.81
C ASN A 330 -0.62 -3.47 17.23
N THR A 331 -0.42 -3.02 15.99
CA THR A 331 0.85 -3.15 15.26
C THR A 331 1.78 -1.97 15.46
N TYR A 332 1.32 -0.93 16.13
CA TYR A 332 2.09 0.28 16.41
C TYR A 332 2.23 0.50 17.92
N SER A 333 3.39 1.02 18.30
CA SER A 333 3.61 1.61 19.62
C SER A 333 4.60 2.77 19.49
N GLY A 334 4.31 3.90 20.16
CA GLY A 334 5.17 5.08 20.11
C GLY A 334 5.24 5.77 21.46
N GLY A 335 6.40 6.36 21.76
CA GLY A 335 6.60 7.05 23.03
C GLY A 335 7.93 7.74 23.15
N GLN A 336 8.01 8.63 24.16
CA GLN A 336 9.23 9.30 24.54
C GLN A 336 10.17 8.31 25.23
N ALA A 337 11.47 8.42 24.95
CA ALA A 337 12.51 7.63 25.57
C ALA A 337 13.69 8.51 26.03
N THR A 338 14.20 8.19 27.19
CA THR A 338 15.46 8.68 27.73
C THR A 338 16.24 7.52 28.35
N GLU A 339 17.50 7.72 28.70
CA GLU A 339 18.28 6.69 29.40
C GLU A 339 17.71 6.36 30.79
N LYS A 340 17.04 7.30 31.46
CA LYS A 340 16.42 7.09 32.77
C LYS A 340 15.01 6.47 32.67
N GLU A 341 14.33 6.76 31.59
CA GLU A 341 12.98 6.29 31.27
C GLU A 341 12.96 5.68 29.85
N PRO A 342 13.47 4.43 29.70
CA PRO A 342 13.48 3.74 28.42
C PRO A 342 12.06 3.52 27.87
N PHE A 343 11.93 3.53 26.57
CA PHE A 343 10.71 3.09 25.91
C PHE A 343 10.66 1.56 25.93
N ASN A 344 9.57 1.01 26.43
CA ASN A 344 9.43 -0.43 26.65
C ASN A 344 8.35 -1.02 25.75
N LEU A 345 8.70 -2.08 25.05
CA LEU A 345 7.81 -2.86 24.18
C LEU A 345 7.71 -4.29 24.64
N MET A 346 6.52 -4.89 24.55
CA MET A 346 6.33 -6.33 24.69
C MET A 346 5.72 -6.87 23.40
N LEU A 347 6.43 -7.81 22.76
CA LEU A 347 6.00 -8.47 21.55
C LEU A 347 4.95 -9.55 21.87
N THR A 348 3.88 -9.59 21.10
CA THR A 348 2.84 -10.62 21.17
C THR A 348 2.69 -11.27 19.80
N TYR A 349 2.30 -12.55 19.83
CA TYR A 349 1.92 -13.27 18.63
C TYR A 349 0.40 -13.34 18.54
N ASN A 350 -0.18 -12.74 17.50
CA ASN A 350 -1.63 -12.58 17.36
C ASN A 350 -2.31 -13.67 16.52
N ASN A 351 -1.60 -14.73 16.16
CA ASN A 351 -2.20 -15.78 15.33
C ASN A 351 -3.15 -16.66 16.14
N THR A 352 -4.43 -16.35 16.06
CA THR A 352 -5.52 -17.03 16.79
C THR A 352 -5.98 -18.35 16.15
N THR A 353 -5.33 -18.80 15.05
CA THR A 353 -5.82 -19.93 14.24
C THR A 353 -5.24 -21.29 14.62
N SER A 354 -4.20 -21.36 15.47
CA SER A 354 -3.66 -22.64 15.93
C SER A 354 -3.53 -22.68 17.46
N ALA A 355 -3.76 -23.85 18.06
CA ALA A 355 -3.62 -24.10 19.51
C ALA A 355 -2.20 -23.82 20.04
N ASP A 356 -1.21 -23.71 19.15
CA ASP A 356 0.19 -23.52 19.49
C ASP A 356 0.69 -22.07 19.31
N SER A 357 -0.18 -21.15 18.88
CA SER A 357 0.23 -19.79 18.45
C SER A 357 0.46 -18.81 19.59
N THR A 358 -0.07 -19.05 20.78
CA THR A 358 -0.02 -18.09 21.89
C THR A 358 1.13 -18.34 22.88
N TYR A 359 1.90 -19.41 22.70
CA TYR A 359 3.01 -19.73 23.60
C TYR A 359 4.39 -19.75 22.91
N ASN A 360 4.45 -19.50 21.61
CA ASN A 360 5.70 -19.50 20.87
C ASN A 360 5.87 -18.23 20.01
N TYR A 361 7.12 -17.90 19.73
CA TYR A 361 7.55 -16.86 18.79
C TYR A 361 8.20 -17.53 17.57
N ARG A 362 7.37 -18.08 16.68
CA ARG A 362 7.85 -18.79 15.48
C ARG A 362 8.64 -17.86 14.57
N LEU A 363 8.11 -16.67 14.32
CA LEU A 363 8.78 -15.54 13.69
C LEU A 363 8.05 -14.26 14.09
N CYS A 364 8.71 -13.39 14.82
CA CYS A 364 8.23 -12.05 15.15
C CYS A 364 9.25 -11.03 14.66
N MET A 365 8.80 -10.03 13.95
CA MET A 365 9.65 -8.98 13.42
C MET A 365 9.06 -7.61 13.75
N ALA A 366 9.92 -6.67 14.08
CA ALA A 366 9.52 -5.30 14.34
C ALA A 366 10.60 -4.33 13.84
N ASP A 367 10.16 -3.22 13.27
CA ASP A 367 10.99 -2.10 12.86
C ASP A 367 10.75 -0.93 13.82
N ILE A 368 11.81 -0.41 14.39
CA ILE A 368 11.79 0.61 15.44
C ILE A 368 12.63 1.78 14.97
N TRP A 369 12.04 2.96 14.96
CA TRP A 369 12.64 4.17 14.42
C TRP A 369 12.70 5.28 15.45
N LEU A 370 13.82 5.99 15.48
CA LEU A 370 13.97 7.21 16.29
C LEU A 370 13.54 8.42 15.45
N ARG A 371 12.68 9.29 16.00
CA ARG A 371 12.28 10.52 15.28
C ARG A 371 13.42 11.52 15.14
N THR A 372 14.31 11.59 16.12
CA THR A 372 15.45 12.50 16.09
C THR A 372 16.51 12.02 15.10
N PRO A 373 16.82 12.82 14.07
CA PRO A 373 17.84 12.46 13.09
C PRO A 373 19.22 12.25 13.72
N SER A 374 19.97 11.27 13.19
CA SER A 374 21.35 10.95 13.56
C SER A 374 21.59 10.55 15.03
N LEU A 375 20.53 10.41 15.83
CA LEU A 375 20.63 9.99 17.22
C LEU A 375 20.72 8.47 17.30
N LYS A 376 21.76 7.94 17.93
CA LYS A 376 21.98 6.50 18.11
C LYS A 376 21.00 5.91 19.12
N VAL A 377 20.86 4.59 19.10
CA VAL A 377 19.96 3.83 19.98
C VAL A 377 20.73 2.81 20.80
N ASN A 378 20.35 2.67 22.06
CA ASN A 378 20.67 1.54 22.93
C ASN A 378 19.41 0.71 23.14
N TYR A 379 19.58 -0.60 23.31
CA TYR A 379 18.48 -1.50 23.62
C TYR A 379 18.91 -2.70 24.42
N ARG A 380 17.92 -3.36 25.10
CA ARG A 380 18.11 -4.54 25.93
C ARG A 380 16.85 -5.41 25.86
N TYR A 381 17.01 -6.73 25.80
CA TYR A 381 15.92 -7.69 25.89
C TYR A 381 15.61 -8.05 27.34
N HIS A 382 14.33 -8.40 27.59
CA HIS A 382 13.83 -8.86 28.89
C HIS A 382 12.90 -10.05 28.72
N PHE A 383 12.90 -10.98 29.67
CA PHE A 383 11.83 -11.95 29.81
C PHE A 383 11.00 -11.62 31.04
N LEU A 384 9.69 -11.46 30.83
CA LEU A 384 8.71 -11.18 31.84
C LEU A 384 7.98 -12.46 32.20
N ASP A 385 8.01 -12.89 33.47
CA ASP A 385 7.11 -13.90 33.99
C ASP A 385 5.71 -13.28 34.15
N GLN A 386 4.80 -13.64 33.27
CA GLN A 386 3.42 -13.10 33.23
C GLN A 386 2.59 -13.53 34.48
N THR A 387 3.04 -14.55 35.23
CA THR A 387 2.37 -15.00 36.43
C THR A 387 2.73 -14.14 37.64
N THR A 388 3.98 -13.73 37.74
CA THR A 388 4.49 -12.96 38.88
C THR A 388 4.64 -11.47 38.58
N GLY A 389 4.60 -11.06 37.30
CA GLY A 389 4.86 -9.68 36.86
C GLY A 389 6.33 -9.26 37.03
N LYS A 390 7.26 -10.22 37.15
CA LYS A 390 8.68 -9.92 37.36
C LYS A 390 9.48 -10.17 36.10
N ILE A 391 10.52 -9.36 35.90
CA ILE A 391 11.59 -9.67 34.95
C ILE A 391 12.43 -10.80 35.57
N VAL A 392 12.59 -11.88 34.80
CA VAL A 392 13.32 -13.09 35.24
C VAL A 392 14.62 -13.27 34.47
N TRP A 393 14.81 -12.55 33.38
CA TRP A 393 16.05 -12.54 32.58
C TRP A 393 16.22 -11.23 31.86
N GLU A 394 17.46 -10.76 31.75
CA GLU A 394 17.85 -9.58 31.00
C GLU A 394 19.12 -9.86 30.18
N SER A 395 19.19 -9.31 28.98
CA SER A 395 20.42 -9.33 28.18
C SER A 395 21.36 -8.21 28.58
N ASP A 396 22.59 -8.21 28.01
CA ASP A 396 23.44 -7.04 27.97
C ASP A 396 22.77 -5.88 27.24
N VAL A 397 23.34 -4.67 27.36
CA VAL A 397 22.94 -3.49 26.59
C VAL A 397 23.67 -3.52 25.25
N TYR A 398 22.92 -3.36 24.17
CA TYR A 398 23.44 -3.31 22.83
C TYR A 398 23.25 -1.89 22.23
N SER A 399 24.23 -1.46 21.43
CA SER A 399 24.18 -0.23 20.64
C SER A 399 24.39 -0.47 19.14
N GLY A 400 24.44 -1.74 18.75
CA GLY A 400 24.65 -2.23 17.39
C GLY A 400 23.90 -3.54 17.16
N THR A 401 24.52 -4.46 16.41
CA THR A 401 23.95 -5.78 16.18
C THR A 401 24.06 -6.66 17.42
N SER A 402 22.97 -7.35 17.79
CA SER A 402 22.96 -8.44 18.76
C SER A 402 22.47 -9.73 18.11
N TYR A 403 23.03 -10.85 18.54
CA TYR A 403 22.51 -12.18 18.26
C TYR A 403 22.66 -13.03 19.52
N ILE A 404 21.54 -13.51 20.04
CA ILE A 404 21.50 -14.31 21.25
C ILE A 404 20.81 -15.64 20.91
N ASP A 405 21.61 -16.70 20.89
CA ASP A 405 21.12 -18.07 20.68
C ASP A 405 20.28 -18.53 21.89
N VAL A 406 19.27 -19.35 21.64
CA VAL A 406 18.36 -19.89 22.67
C VAL A 406 19.09 -20.63 23.78
N SER A 407 20.27 -21.19 23.53
CA SER A 407 21.11 -21.86 24.55
C SER A 407 21.51 -20.93 25.71
N ALA A 408 21.60 -19.60 25.44
CA ALA A 408 21.90 -18.62 26.50
C ALA A 408 20.74 -18.37 27.46
N PHE A 409 19.53 -18.84 27.14
CA PHE A 409 18.32 -18.70 27.99
C PHE A 409 17.42 -19.94 27.93
N SER A 410 18.03 -21.11 27.82
CA SER A 410 17.36 -22.41 27.70
C SER A 410 16.45 -22.78 28.87
N ASP A 411 16.56 -22.11 30.03
CA ASP A 411 15.63 -22.27 31.15
C ASP A 411 14.22 -21.76 30.85
N TYR A 412 14.10 -20.80 29.92
CA TYR A 412 12.85 -20.08 29.58
C TYR A 412 12.26 -20.51 28.26
N PHE A 413 13.10 -20.72 27.26
CA PHE A 413 12.70 -21.04 25.90
C PHE A 413 13.51 -22.17 25.30
N SER A 414 12.86 -22.98 24.48
CA SER A 414 13.44 -24.00 23.60
C SER A 414 13.18 -23.65 22.14
N TYR A 415 13.67 -24.46 21.22
CA TYR A 415 13.41 -24.34 19.81
C TYR A 415 12.81 -25.63 19.21
N ASN A 416 12.18 -25.51 18.04
CA ASN A 416 11.65 -26.64 17.29
C ASN A 416 12.59 -26.99 16.12
N SER A 417 13.29 -28.10 16.22
CA SER A 417 14.27 -28.57 15.22
C SER A 417 13.65 -28.90 13.86
N SER A 418 12.33 -29.06 13.77
CA SER A 418 11.64 -29.25 12.49
C SER A 418 11.47 -27.92 11.73
N ILE A 419 11.63 -26.78 12.40
CA ILE A 419 11.51 -25.45 11.81
C ILE A 419 12.89 -24.88 11.49
N ASP A 420 13.84 -24.97 12.45
CA ASP A 420 15.20 -24.47 12.31
C ASP A 420 16.15 -25.21 13.24
N THR A 421 17.44 -25.15 12.98
CA THR A 421 18.49 -25.77 13.78
C THR A 421 18.71 -25.10 15.13
N THR A 422 18.19 -23.87 15.32
CA THR A 422 18.23 -23.12 16.58
C THR A 422 17.06 -22.15 16.70
N GLY A 423 16.91 -21.52 17.88
CA GLY A 423 16.06 -20.35 18.11
C GLY A 423 16.91 -19.17 18.56
N TYR A 424 16.48 -17.94 18.26
CA TYR A 424 17.29 -16.77 18.60
C TYR A 424 16.48 -15.48 18.77
N LEU A 425 17.12 -14.53 19.49
CA LEU A 425 16.79 -13.10 19.53
C LEU A 425 17.86 -12.35 18.75
N LYS A 426 17.44 -11.49 17.84
CA LYS A 426 18.33 -10.66 17.04
C LYS A 426 17.83 -9.25 17.00
N GLY A 427 18.76 -8.30 17.19
CA GLY A 427 18.56 -6.88 16.98
C GLY A 427 19.65 -6.33 16.08
N GLN A 428 19.29 -5.37 15.23
CA GLN A 428 20.23 -4.75 14.32
C GLN A 428 19.94 -3.27 14.19
N VAL A 429 20.95 -2.45 14.52
CA VAL A 429 20.88 -0.99 14.42
C VAL A 429 21.51 -0.54 13.10
N THR A 430 20.77 0.26 12.32
CA THR A 430 21.25 0.78 11.04
C THR A 430 20.85 2.23 10.86
N TYR A 431 21.67 2.97 10.13
CA TYR A 431 21.38 4.35 9.73
C TYR A 431 20.82 4.38 8.32
N SER A 432 19.66 5.01 8.16
CA SER A 432 19.07 5.28 6.87
C SER A 432 19.50 6.66 6.37
N PRO A 433 20.18 6.76 5.22
CA PRO A 433 20.63 8.04 4.68
C PRO A 433 19.47 8.92 4.14
N TYR A 434 18.32 8.33 3.79
CA TYR A 434 17.18 9.03 3.20
C TYR A 434 16.45 9.92 4.21
N ASN A 435 16.04 9.34 5.34
CA ASN A 435 15.36 10.09 6.40
C ASN A 435 16.34 10.55 7.50
N ARG A 436 17.63 10.17 7.40
CA ARG A 436 18.71 10.49 8.34
C ARG A 436 18.45 9.98 9.75
N LYS A 437 17.75 8.86 9.89
CA LYS A 437 17.37 8.24 11.17
C LYS A 437 18.04 6.89 11.37
N TYR A 438 18.12 6.47 12.64
CA TYR A 438 18.48 5.10 12.97
C TYR A 438 17.24 4.23 13.08
N GLU A 439 17.34 3.03 12.52
CA GLU A 439 16.41 1.92 12.65
C GLU A 439 17.03 0.86 13.56
N LEU A 440 16.22 0.31 14.48
CA LEU A 440 16.48 -0.95 15.16
C LEU A 440 15.50 -1.99 14.61
N SER A 441 16.01 -2.91 13.80
CA SER A 441 15.22 -4.05 13.32
C SER A 441 15.37 -5.21 14.27
N LEU A 442 14.24 -5.79 14.70
CA LEU A 442 14.17 -6.92 15.61
C LEU A 442 13.67 -8.17 14.91
N THR A 443 14.27 -9.31 15.22
CA THR A 443 13.80 -10.64 14.81
C THR A 443 13.85 -11.59 15.99
N LEU A 444 12.70 -12.18 16.32
CA LEU A 444 12.57 -13.29 17.24
C LEU A 444 12.15 -14.50 16.42
N ARG A 445 12.91 -15.58 16.50
CA ARG A 445 12.66 -16.75 15.66
C ARG A 445 12.75 -18.05 16.43
N ASN A 446 11.77 -18.93 16.15
CA ASN A 446 11.74 -20.31 16.60
C ASN A 446 11.92 -20.47 18.12
N LEU A 447 11.23 -19.62 18.92
CA LEU A 447 11.28 -19.62 20.36
C LEU A 447 9.97 -20.16 20.95
N TYR A 448 10.05 -21.23 21.73
CA TYR A 448 8.93 -21.90 22.38
C TYR A 448 9.07 -21.80 23.90
N ASN A 449 8.03 -21.30 24.56
CA ASN A 449 8.01 -21.26 26.02
C ASN A 449 8.18 -22.67 26.62
N ASN A 450 9.12 -22.84 27.55
CA ASN A 450 9.31 -24.09 28.27
C ASN A 450 8.21 -24.34 29.32
N ASP A 451 7.52 -23.27 29.73
CA ASP A 451 6.40 -23.33 30.67
C ASP A 451 5.16 -22.65 30.10
N TYR A 452 4.01 -23.30 30.17
CA TYR A 452 2.76 -22.77 29.62
C TYR A 452 1.53 -23.31 30.37
N THR A 453 0.44 -22.56 30.32
CA THR A 453 -0.89 -22.98 30.79
C THR A 453 -1.81 -23.22 29.60
N THR A 454 -2.73 -24.19 29.76
CA THR A 454 -3.75 -24.47 28.74
C THR A 454 -5.11 -23.98 29.21
N ARG A 455 -5.77 -23.11 28.40
CA ARG A 455 -7.14 -22.66 28.68
C ARG A 455 -7.97 -22.88 27.42
N SER A 456 -9.10 -23.60 27.52
CA SER A 456 -9.98 -23.92 26.38
C SER A 456 -9.27 -24.52 25.16
N GLY A 457 -8.26 -25.37 25.40
CA GLY A 457 -7.45 -26.00 24.36
C GLY A 457 -6.34 -25.14 23.77
N VAL A 458 -6.19 -23.88 24.20
CA VAL A 458 -5.15 -22.96 23.74
C VAL A 458 -4.03 -22.88 24.77
N LYS A 459 -2.78 -22.99 24.33
CA LYS A 459 -1.58 -22.85 25.19
C LYS A 459 -1.20 -21.37 25.30
N TYR A 460 -0.94 -20.92 26.52
CA TYR A 460 -0.46 -19.57 26.84
C TYR A 460 0.91 -19.68 27.51
N GLY A 461 1.92 -19.11 26.90
CA GLY A 461 3.27 -19.10 27.41
C GLY A 461 3.38 -18.33 28.73
N ARG A 462 4.20 -18.80 29.65
CA ARG A 462 4.47 -18.11 30.90
C ARG A 462 5.35 -16.88 30.71
N TYR A 463 6.32 -16.96 29.81
CA TYR A 463 7.29 -15.90 29.60
C TYR A 463 6.94 -15.07 28.37
N ALA A 464 6.87 -13.76 28.53
CA ALA A 464 6.76 -12.79 27.45
C ALA A 464 8.13 -12.15 27.17
N ILE A 465 8.37 -11.82 25.89
CA ILE A 465 9.60 -11.16 25.46
C ILE A 465 9.32 -9.68 25.30
N GLY A 466 10.08 -8.88 26.05
CA GLY A 466 10.08 -7.43 25.98
C GLY A 466 11.43 -6.87 25.58
N ILE A 467 11.43 -5.60 25.23
CA ILE A 467 12.63 -4.84 24.90
C ILE A 467 12.52 -3.43 25.48
N SER A 468 13.62 -2.95 26.05
CA SER A 468 13.80 -1.56 26.46
C SER A 468 14.69 -0.85 25.46
N ILE A 469 14.32 0.37 25.08
CA ILE A 469 14.99 1.15 24.02
C ILE A 469 15.16 2.58 24.50
N TRP A 470 16.35 3.15 24.30
CA TRP A 470 16.64 4.54 24.69
C TRP A 470 17.78 5.16 23.87
N ALA A 471 17.89 6.47 23.90
CA ALA A 471 19.03 7.20 23.35
C ALA A 471 20.16 7.29 24.39
N PRO A 472 21.43 7.06 24.01
CA PRO A 472 22.58 7.19 24.92
C PRO A 472 22.87 8.63 25.30
N GLY A 473 23.60 8.84 26.42
CA GLY A 473 24.12 10.15 26.80
C GLY A 473 23.11 11.13 27.39
N GLY A 474 21.96 10.60 27.90
CA GLY A 474 20.92 11.44 28.51
C GLY A 474 20.04 12.19 27.49
N GLU A 475 20.22 11.95 26.21
CA GLU A 475 19.39 12.52 25.14
C GLU A 475 17.96 11.97 25.20
N SER A 476 17.01 12.79 24.76
CA SER A 476 15.60 12.43 24.67
C SER A 476 15.17 12.32 23.23
N THR A 477 14.39 11.27 22.89
CA THR A 477 13.83 11.08 21.56
C THR A 477 12.45 10.45 21.64
N TRP A 478 11.65 10.67 20.62
CA TRP A 478 10.45 9.86 20.39
C TRP A 478 10.82 8.61 19.60
N ILE A 479 10.30 7.49 20.00
CA ILE A 479 10.45 6.19 19.32
C ILE A 479 9.11 5.79 18.72
N ASP A 480 9.16 5.35 17.48
CA ASP A 480 8.05 4.73 16.77
C ASP A 480 8.42 3.27 16.46
N ALA A 481 7.53 2.35 16.75
CA ALA A 481 7.73 0.92 16.53
C ALA A 481 6.55 0.31 15.79
N TRP A 482 6.82 -0.46 14.74
CA TRP A 482 5.83 -1.25 14.01
C TRP A 482 6.23 -2.71 13.96
N THR A 483 5.23 -3.60 13.96
CA THR A 483 5.47 -4.99 13.59
C THR A 483 5.57 -5.09 12.06
N SER A 484 6.55 -5.81 11.57
CA SER A 484 6.86 -5.89 10.14
C SER A 484 6.41 -7.19 9.47
N ASN A 485 5.70 -8.06 10.21
CA ASN A 485 5.10 -9.27 9.64
C ASN A 485 3.68 -9.52 10.18
N SER A 486 2.87 -10.19 9.38
CA SER A 486 1.51 -10.58 9.76
C SER A 486 1.52 -11.55 10.96
N GLY A 487 0.58 -11.38 11.89
CA GLY A 487 0.45 -12.23 13.06
C GLY A 487 1.30 -11.81 14.27
N THR A 488 2.17 -10.82 14.15
CA THR A 488 2.89 -10.19 15.26
C THR A 488 2.19 -8.89 15.65
N GLY A 489 2.12 -8.62 16.95
CA GLY A 489 1.60 -7.37 17.49
C GLY A 489 2.38 -6.97 18.74
N PHE A 490 2.04 -5.80 19.28
CA PHE A 490 2.52 -5.37 20.59
C PHE A 490 1.44 -5.55 21.64
N SER A 491 1.83 -5.73 22.90
CA SER A 491 0.88 -5.80 23.99
C SER A 491 0.21 -4.46 24.23
N SER A 492 -1.13 -4.48 24.28
CA SER A 492 -1.97 -3.35 24.71
C SER A 492 -2.51 -3.51 26.12
N GLY A 493 -2.08 -4.56 26.82
CA GLY A 493 -2.55 -4.86 28.18
C GLY A 493 -2.26 -3.71 29.17
N PRO A 494 -2.93 -3.69 30.33
CA PRO A 494 -2.66 -2.72 31.36
C PRO A 494 -1.17 -2.73 31.69
N ALA A 495 -0.64 -1.57 31.99
CA ALA A 495 0.72 -1.41 32.45
C ALA A 495 1.06 -2.46 33.49
N VAL A 496 1.98 -3.36 33.17
CA VAL A 496 2.42 -4.36 34.15
C VAL A 496 3.25 -3.63 35.19
N VAL A 497 2.81 -3.68 36.42
CA VAL A 497 3.62 -3.22 37.55
C VAL A 497 4.64 -4.30 37.84
N THR A 498 5.91 -4.03 37.58
CA THR A 498 7.01 -4.95 37.90
C THR A 498 7.95 -4.31 38.91
N THR A 499 8.61 -5.13 39.72
CA THR A 499 9.64 -4.67 40.62
C THR A 499 10.99 -5.21 40.15
N ILE A 500 11.89 -4.32 39.81
CA ILE A 500 13.27 -4.63 39.43
C ILE A 500 14.18 -3.97 40.46
N ASP A 501 15.09 -4.75 41.09
CA ASP A 501 16.04 -4.24 42.11
C ASP A 501 15.38 -3.40 43.21
N GLY A 502 14.15 -3.82 43.64
CA GLY A 502 13.40 -3.12 44.68
C GLY A 502 12.68 -1.84 44.20
N LYS A 503 12.78 -1.47 42.93
CA LYS A 503 12.02 -0.36 42.33
C LYS A 503 10.78 -0.88 41.63
N VAL A 504 9.65 -0.26 41.90
CA VAL A 504 8.38 -0.53 41.23
C VAL A 504 8.34 0.27 39.96
N TYR A 505 8.20 -0.41 38.80
CA TYR A 505 7.99 0.17 37.49
C TYR A 505 6.52 -0.06 37.11
N SER A 506 5.73 0.99 37.10
CA SER A 506 4.38 0.95 36.55
C SER A 506 4.43 1.37 35.08
N GLY A 507 3.71 0.67 34.22
CA GLY A 507 3.67 0.99 32.80
C GLY A 507 4.78 0.37 31.96
N PHE A 508 5.43 -0.68 32.46
CA PHE A 508 6.64 -1.23 31.85
C PHE A 508 6.44 -1.80 30.44
N TYR A 509 5.26 -2.19 30.04
CA TYR A 509 4.95 -2.71 28.70
C TYR A 509 3.58 -2.19 28.24
N SER A 510 3.40 -0.89 28.23
CA SER A 510 2.16 -0.25 27.79
C SER A 510 2.37 0.54 26.51
N GLY A 511 1.29 0.81 25.79
CA GLY A 511 1.24 1.77 24.72
C GLY A 511 1.06 1.20 23.32
N ALA A 512 0.86 -0.11 23.18
CA ALA A 512 0.46 -0.65 21.89
C ALA A 512 -0.93 -0.16 21.50
N THR A 513 -1.05 0.32 20.29
CA THR A 513 -2.27 0.90 19.74
C THR A 513 -2.42 0.56 18.26
N ASN A 514 -3.64 0.71 17.76
CA ASN A 514 -3.93 0.68 16.34
C ASN A 514 -4.00 2.09 15.71
N ALA A 515 -3.66 3.14 16.45
CA ALA A 515 -3.79 4.53 16.00
C ALA A 515 -2.77 4.98 14.93
N CYS A 516 -1.83 4.12 14.55
CA CYS A 516 -0.89 4.36 13.45
C CYS A 516 -0.55 3.04 12.75
N THR A 517 -1.55 2.46 12.08
CA THR A 517 -1.43 1.19 11.35
C THR A 517 -1.39 1.40 9.84
N ILE A 518 -1.36 2.65 9.40
CA ILE A 518 -1.32 3.03 7.97
C ILE A 518 -0.13 2.35 7.26
N ASN A 519 -0.34 1.92 6.04
CA ASN A 519 0.71 1.37 5.18
C ASN A 519 1.88 2.35 5.03
N SER A 520 3.11 1.89 5.23
CA SER A 520 4.32 2.74 5.22
C SER A 520 4.51 3.55 3.93
N HIS A 521 4.08 3.01 2.78
CA HIS A 521 4.18 3.72 1.50
C HIS A 521 3.00 4.64 1.21
N ALA A 522 1.87 4.48 1.94
CA ALA A 522 0.69 5.30 1.75
C ALA A 522 0.74 6.67 2.46
N VAL A 523 1.81 6.96 3.19
CA VAL A 523 1.97 8.21 3.97
C VAL A 523 2.62 9.35 3.18
N CYS A 524 3.15 9.08 1.98
CA CYS A 524 3.81 10.06 1.13
C CYS A 524 2.84 11.15 0.66
N ASP A 525 3.29 12.42 0.66
CA ASP A 525 2.45 13.56 0.28
C ASP A 525 2.01 13.54 -1.20
N SER A 526 2.82 12.96 -2.07
CA SER A 526 2.48 12.80 -3.49
C SER A 526 1.55 11.61 -3.76
N ILE A 527 1.20 10.83 -2.74
CA ILE A 527 0.32 9.66 -2.84
C ILE A 527 -1.04 9.99 -2.23
N ILE A 528 -2.10 9.41 -2.78
CA ILE A 528 -3.44 9.43 -2.21
C ILE A 528 -3.67 8.08 -1.51
N SER A 529 -3.78 8.09 -0.19
CA SER A 529 -4.09 6.90 0.59
C SER A 529 -5.59 6.69 0.68
N ALA A 530 -6.04 5.46 0.38
CA ALA A 530 -7.46 5.08 0.38
C ALA A 530 -7.80 4.16 1.56
N GLY A 531 -8.66 4.64 2.47
CA GLY A 531 -9.25 3.86 3.54
C GLY A 531 -10.57 3.20 3.11
N ALA A 532 -11.05 2.24 3.88
CA ALA A 532 -12.22 1.44 3.57
C ALA A 532 -13.37 1.68 4.54
N TYR A 533 -14.58 1.95 4.01
CA TYR A 533 -15.79 1.93 4.81
C TYR A 533 -16.77 0.85 4.32
N VAL A 534 -17.75 0.52 5.17
CA VAL A 534 -18.77 -0.50 4.89
C VAL A 534 -19.83 0.10 3.97
N SER A 535 -19.84 -0.30 2.71
CA SER A 535 -20.89 0.08 1.75
C SER A 535 -22.01 -0.92 1.68
N ARG A 536 -21.77 -2.16 2.15
CA ARG A 536 -22.68 -3.28 2.10
C ARG A 536 -22.36 -4.28 3.21
N ASN A 537 -23.37 -4.88 3.79
CA ASN A 537 -23.22 -5.95 4.79
C ASN A 537 -23.84 -7.28 4.35
N SER A 538 -24.34 -7.37 3.12
CA SER A 538 -24.95 -8.59 2.58
C SER A 538 -24.79 -8.72 1.06
N TYR A 539 -24.76 -9.95 0.55
CA TYR A 539 -24.71 -10.27 -0.87
C TYR A 539 -25.39 -11.63 -1.13
N TYR A 540 -25.88 -11.83 -2.36
CA TYR A 540 -26.39 -13.12 -2.78
C TYR A 540 -25.24 -14.05 -3.19
N SER A 541 -25.17 -15.25 -2.62
CA SER A 541 -24.18 -16.27 -2.98
C SER A 541 -24.71 -17.19 -4.05
N LEU A 542 -24.11 -17.19 -5.24
CA LEU A 542 -24.51 -18.04 -6.36
C LEU A 542 -24.45 -19.52 -5.99
N PHE A 543 -23.36 -19.97 -5.35
CA PHE A 543 -23.17 -21.40 -5.03
C PHE A 543 -23.93 -21.86 -3.79
N ARG A 544 -24.31 -20.96 -2.88
CA ARG A 544 -25.13 -21.28 -1.72
C ARG A 544 -26.64 -21.13 -2.01
N GLY A 545 -27.01 -20.43 -3.08
CA GLY A 545 -28.39 -20.14 -3.44
C GLY A 545 -29.14 -19.29 -2.40
N THR A 546 -28.41 -18.49 -1.58
CA THR A 546 -28.99 -17.70 -0.49
C THR A 546 -28.22 -16.40 -0.28
N THR A 547 -28.90 -15.42 0.33
CA THR A 547 -28.25 -14.17 0.79
C THR A 547 -27.44 -14.43 2.05
N ILE A 548 -26.16 -14.03 2.01
CA ILE A 548 -25.26 -14.04 3.15
C ILE A 548 -25.26 -12.62 3.74
N THR A 549 -25.47 -12.51 5.06
CA THR A 549 -25.49 -11.24 5.77
C THR A 549 -24.54 -11.29 6.95
N ASP A 550 -23.62 -10.33 7.01
CA ASP A 550 -22.78 -10.10 8.19
C ASP A 550 -23.39 -8.99 9.07
N ARG A 551 -23.97 -9.41 10.17
CA ARG A 551 -24.64 -8.50 11.12
C ARG A 551 -23.66 -7.74 12.03
N THR A 552 -22.37 -8.03 11.96
CA THR A 552 -21.34 -7.29 12.70
C THR A 552 -20.94 -6.01 11.99
N LEU A 553 -21.31 -5.86 10.72
CA LEU A 553 -21.00 -4.70 9.90
C LEU A 553 -22.16 -3.70 9.89
N THR A 554 -21.84 -2.44 10.20
CA THR A 554 -22.78 -1.31 10.10
C THR A 554 -22.52 -0.56 8.80
N VAL A 555 -23.51 -0.51 7.91
CA VAL A 555 -23.39 0.21 6.63
C VAL A 555 -23.22 1.70 6.92
N GLY A 556 -22.21 2.30 6.28
CA GLY A 556 -21.79 3.68 6.47
C GLY A 556 -20.60 3.83 7.42
N ASP A 557 -20.39 2.92 8.38
CA ASP A 557 -19.26 3.00 9.32
C ASP A 557 -17.95 2.56 8.67
N ILE A 558 -16.84 2.92 9.33
CA ILE A 558 -15.52 2.47 8.90
C ILE A 558 -15.43 0.94 8.94
N ALA A 559 -14.76 0.36 7.96
CA ALA A 559 -14.43 -1.05 8.02
C ALA A 559 -13.36 -1.25 9.11
N SER A 560 -13.67 -2.06 10.10
CA SER A 560 -12.83 -2.20 11.29
C SER A 560 -11.39 -2.66 11.01
N PHE A 561 -11.12 -3.25 9.84
CA PHE A 561 -9.77 -3.59 9.39
C PHE A 561 -9.03 -2.38 8.76
N SER A 562 -9.72 -1.32 8.34
CA SER A 562 -9.11 -0.19 7.65
C SER A 562 -8.03 0.46 8.50
N SER A 563 -6.79 0.41 8.01
CA SER A 563 -5.65 1.06 8.65
C SER A 563 -5.74 2.58 8.58
N TYR A 564 -5.18 3.26 9.57
CA TYR A 564 -5.21 4.72 9.68
C TYR A 564 -4.00 5.25 10.47
N GLU A 565 -3.77 6.55 10.41
CA GLU A 565 -2.93 7.30 11.34
C GLU A 565 -3.77 8.41 11.96
N ALA A 566 -3.93 8.38 13.28
CA ALA A 566 -4.58 9.47 14.00
C ALA A 566 -3.66 10.70 14.05
N ALA A 567 -4.23 11.89 13.94
CA ALA A 567 -3.49 13.15 13.95
C ALA A 567 -2.53 13.25 15.16
N GLY A 568 -1.28 13.58 14.91
CA GLY A 568 -0.23 13.73 15.93
C GLY A 568 0.34 12.42 16.49
N THR A 569 -0.10 11.25 16.02
CA THR A 569 0.34 9.96 16.55
C THR A 569 1.63 9.48 15.88
N GLY A 570 1.61 9.31 14.56
CA GLY A 570 2.75 8.78 13.81
C GLY A 570 3.80 9.84 13.45
N PRO A 571 4.84 9.43 12.69
CA PRO A 571 5.94 10.31 12.31
C PRO A 571 5.55 11.45 11.38
N THR A 572 4.48 11.32 10.62
CA THR A 572 3.99 12.38 9.73
C THR A 572 3.23 13.46 10.51
N GLY A 573 2.68 13.11 11.65
CA GLY A 573 1.79 13.95 12.45
C GLY A 573 0.44 14.25 11.79
N LYS A 574 0.15 13.65 10.62
CA LYS A 574 -1.05 13.87 9.83
C LYS A 574 -2.13 12.87 10.19
N ALA A 575 -3.39 13.25 9.97
CA ALA A 575 -4.47 12.29 9.91
C ALA A 575 -4.49 11.61 8.53
N LEU A 576 -4.51 10.28 8.49
CA LEU A 576 -4.60 9.45 7.29
C LEU A 576 -5.61 8.31 7.52
N PRO A 577 -6.26 7.79 6.46
CA PRO A 577 -5.97 7.95 5.03
C PRO A 577 -6.38 9.32 4.48
N THR A 578 -5.93 9.64 3.25
CA THR A 578 -6.33 10.87 2.55
C THR A 578 -7.84 10.94 2.38
N ILE A 579 -8.46 9.82 2.00
CA ILE A 579 -9.91 9.71 1.76
C ILE A 579 -10.35 8.26 1.96
N CYS A 580 -11.63 8.03 2.30
CA CYS A 580 -12.20 6.70 2.36
C CYS A 580 -13.17 6.43 1.20
N ALA A 581 -13.22 5.18 0.77
CA ALA A 581 -14.13 4.68 -0.24
C ALA A 581 -14.73 3.32 0.17
N PRO A 582 -15.74 2.78 -0.54
CA PRO A 582 -16.30 1.46 -0.26
C PRO A 582 -15.25 0.35 -0.22
N GLY A 583 -15.27 -0.48 0.83
CA GLY A 583 -14.31 -1.55 1.01
C GLY A 583 -14.84 -2.83 1.67
N CYS A 584 -16.17 -3.01 1.78
CA CYS A 584 -16.77 -4.24 2.30
C CYS A 584 -17.74 -4.85 1.31
N TYR A 585 -17.58 -6.16 1.07
CA TYR A 585 -18.42 -6.98 0.19
C TYR A 585 -18.71 -6.35 -1.17
N VAL A 586 -17.68 -5.83 -1.78
CA VAL A 586 -17.78 -5.24 -3.09
C VAL A 586 -17.88 -6.31 -4.14
N ILE A 587 -18.74 -6.08 -5.11
CA ILE A 587 -18.97 -7.00 -6.18
C ILE A 587 -18.27 -6.47 -7.42
N SER A 588 -17.33 -7.29 -7.92
CA SER A 588 -16.57 -6.98 -9.13
C SER A 588 -16.18 -8.26 -9.88
N ALA A 589 -15.59 -8.12 -11.06
CA ALA A 589 -15.15 -9.25 -11.88
C ALA A 589 -14.11 -10.11 -11.15
N VAL A 590 -14.17 -11.43 -11.35
CA VAL A 590 -13.20 -12.38 -10.81
C VAL A 590 -12.72 -13.33 -11.89
N SER A 591 -11.42 -13.66 -11.87
CA SER A 591 -10.79 -14.51 -12.88
C SER A 591 -11.43 -15.89 -12.92
N ARG A 592 -11.90 -16.32 -14.10
CA ARG A 592 -12.45 -17.67 -14.35
C ARG A 592 -11.42 -18.78 -14.14
N TYR A 593 -10.15 -18.44 -14.12
CA TYR A 593 -9.04 -19.40 -13.94
C TYR A 593 -8.77 -19.70 -12.46
N SER A 594 -9.28 -18.88 -11.55
CA SER A 594 -9.15 -19.05 -10.10
C SER A 594 -10.25 -19.97 -9.55
N SER A 595 -9.91 -20.76 -8.54
CA SER A 595 -10.89 -21.57 -7.78
C SER A 595 -11.94 -20.69 -7.07
N TYR A 596 -11.63 -19.43 -6.83
CA TYR A 596 -12.57 -18.46 -6.26
C TYR A 596 -13.82 -18.34 -7.13
N ALA A 597 -13.67 -18.22 -8.45
CA ALA A 597 -14.80 -18.07 -9.37
C ALA A 597 -15.74 -19.28 -9.35
N SER A 598 -15.22 -20.51 -9.23
CA SER A 598 -15.96 -21.74 -9.43
C SER A 598 -16.49 -22.41 -8.16
N SER A 599 -16.02 -22.00 -6.96
CA SER A 599 -16.35 -22.69 -5.71
C SER A 599 -16.55 -21.78 -4.50
N SER A 600 -16.23 -20.49 -4.60
CA SER A 600 -16.36 -19.57 -3.46
C SER A 600 -17.81 -19.27 -3.12
N ALA A 601 -18.14 -19.31 -1.83
CA ALA A 601 -19.42 -18.80 -1.32
C ALA A 601 -19.62 -17.29 -1.62
N MET A 602 -18.57 -16.57 -1.96
CA MET A 602 -18.59 -15.14 -2.26
C MET A 602 -18.81 -14.85 -3.75
N THR A 603 -18.92 -15.87 -4.62
CA THR A 603 -19.31 -15.69 -6.02
C THR A 603 -20.78 -15.31 -6.12
N VAL A 604 -21.07 -14.22 -6.84
CA VAL A 604 -22.38 -13.57 -6.87
C VAL A 604 -23.09 -13.78 -8.21
N MET A 605 -22.38 -13.70 -9.32
CA MET A 605 -22.93 -13.77 -10.65
C MET A 605 -22.03 -14.56 -11.61
N ARG A 606 -22.64 -15.20 -12.61
CA ARG A 606 -21.98 -15.80 -13.75
C ARG A 606 -22.75 -15.43 -15.02
N THR A 607 -22.04 -15.04 -16.07
CA THR A 607 -22.65 -14.87 -17.42
C THR A 607 -22.72 -16.19 -18.19
N ASP A 608 -23.49 -16.22 -19.28
CA ASP A 608 -23.54 -17.35 -20.20
C ASP A 608 -22.19 -17.61 -20.89
N SER A 609 -21.36 -16.55 -21.07
CA SER A 609 -19.98 -16.64 -21.58
C SER A 609 -18.99 -17.23 -20.57
N GLY A 610 -19.40 -17.44 -19.33
CA GLY A 610 -18.56 -18.03 -18.28
C GLY A 610 -17.69 -17.03 -17.53
N ASP A 611 -18.02 -15.76 -17.59
CA ASP A 611 -17.40 -14.71 -16.77
C ASP A 611 -18.06 -14.64 -15.40
N TYR A 612 -17.29 -14.35 -14.35
CA TYR A 612 -17.78 -14.40 -12.97
C TYR A 612 -17.59 -13.06 -12.27
N TRP A 613 -18.49 -12.77 -11.32
CA TRP A 613 -18.36 -11.67 -10.35
C TRP A 613 -18.43 -12.23 -8.93
N GLY A 614 -17.63 -11.63 -8.05
CA GLY A 614 -17.55 -12.03 -6.66
C GLY A 614 -17.51 -10.86 -5.71
N ALA A 615 -17.90 -11.10 -4.46
CA ALA A 615 -17.85 -10.13 -3.39
C ALA A 615 -16.56 -10.32 -2.58
N MET A 616 -15.83 -9.25 -2.32
CA MET A 616 -14.58 -9.27 -1.54
C MET A 616 -14.53 -8.10 -0.54
N SER A 617 -13.54 -8.02 0.40
CA SER A 617 -13.44 -6.95 1.43
C SER A 617 -11.99 -6.54 1.75
N GLY A 618 -11.68 -5.23 1.75
CA GLY A 618 -10.35 -4.68 2.03
C GLY A 618 -10.18 -3.22 1.59
N THR A 619 -9.12 -2.55 2.03
CA THR A 619 -8.75 -1.22 1.53
C THR A 619 -8.33 -1.24 0.06
N SER A 620 -7.99 -2.41 -0.44
CA SER A 620 -7.65 -2.63 -1.84
C SER A 620 -8.78 -2.39 -2.82
N MET A 621 -10.03 -2.32 -2.36
CA MET A 621 -11.17 -2.00 -3.22
C MET A 621 -11.57 -0.55 -3.10
N ALA A 622 -11.34 0.02 -1.95
CA ALA A 622 -11.36 1.46 -1.77
C ALA A 622 -10.37 2.13 -2.74
N THR A 623 -9.19 1.54 -2.89
CA THR A 623 -8.09 2.08 -3.73
C THR A 623 -8.48 2.22 -5.20
N PRO A 624 -8.91 1.17 -5.91
CA PRO A 624 -9.35 1.31 -7.31
C PRO A 624 -10.64 2.11 -7.46
N THR A 625 -11.52 2.15 -6.44
CA THR A 625 -12.67 3.06 -6.43
C THR A 625 -12.22 4.52 -6.50
N VAL A 626 -11.28 4.92 -5.64
CA VAL A 626 -10.70 6.28 -5.68
C VAL A 626 -9.99 6.53 -7.00
N ALA A 627 -9.22 5.55 -7.50
CA ALA A 627 -8.48 5.69 -8.77
C ALA A 627 -9.43 5.92 -9.97
N GLY A 628 -10.53 5.18 -10.05
CA GLY A 628 -11.52 5.36 -11.11
C GLY A 628 -12.24 6.71 -11.02
N ILE A 629 -12.58 7.18 -9.82
CA ILE A 629 -13.16 8.51 -9.61
C ILE A 629 -12.17 9.61 -10.02
N LEU A 630 -10.89 9.45 -9.70
CA LEU A 630 -9.86 10.39 -10.18
C LEU A 630 -9.69 10.35 -11.69
N ALA A 631 -9.91 9.22 -12.35
CA ALA A 631 -9.93 9.16 -13.81
C ALA A 631 -11.12 9.94 -14.41
N GLN A 632 -12.30 9.92 -13.77
CA GLN A 632 -13.41 10.80 -14.15
C GLN A 632 -13.04 12.29 -13.98
N TRP A 633 -12.35 12.66 -12.87
CA TRP A 633 -11.91 14.04 -12.65
C TRP A 633 -10.83 14.48 -13.66
N LEU A 634 -9.91 13.59 -14.03
CA LEU A 634 -8.89 13.86 -15.06
C LEU A 634 -9.46 13.97 -16.47
N GLN A 635 -10.61 13.36 -16.77
CA GLN A 635 -11.32 13.61 -18.01
C GLN A 635 -11.83 15.05 -18.10
N VAL A 636 -12.25 15.62 -16.94
CA VAL A 636 -12.65 17.05 -16.85
C VAL A 636 -11.43 17.96 -16.93
N LYS A 637 -10.39 17.68 -16.12
CA LYS A 637 -9.18 18.50 -16.00
C LYS A 637 -7.92 17.62 -16.13
N PRO A 638 -7.40 17.43 -17.37
CA PRO A 638 -6.28 16.51 -17.62
C PRO A 638 -4.97 16.88 -16.92
N ASP A 639 -4.79 18.13 -16.53
CA ASP A 639 -3.63 18.67 -15.81
C ASP A 639 -3.89 18.87 -14.30
N LEU A 640 -4.95 18.28 -13.75
CA LEU A 640 -5.30 18.36 -12.33
C LEU A 640 -4.10 17.97 -11.48
N SER A 641 -3.70 18.85 -10.54
CA SER A 641 -2.60 18.58 -9.64
C SER A 641 -3.07 17.76 -8.41
N ILE A 642 -2.12 17.10 -7.72
CA ILE A 642 -2.44 16.33 -6.52
C ILE A 642 -2.92 17.24 -5.37
N ALA A 643 -2.41 18.47 -5.29
CA ALA A 643 -2.84 19.44 -4.28
C ALA A 643 -4.29 19.86 -4.51
N GLU A 644 -4.66 20.18 -5.76
CA GLU A 644 -6.04 20.49 -6.14
C GLU A 644 -6.98 19.30 -5.90
N ALA A 645 -6.56 18.08 -6.27
CA ALA A 645 -7.37 16.88 -6.06
C ALA A 645 -7.64 16.65 -4.56
N LYS A 646 -6.63 16.79 -3.69
CA LYS A 646 -6.79 16.69 -2.24
C LYS A 646 -7.65 17.81 -1.66
N GLU A 647 -7.54 19.02 -2.19
CA GLU A 647 -8.41 20.13 -1.80
C GLU A 647 -9.87 19.86 -2.19
N ILE A 648 -10.11 19.37 -3.42
CA ILE A 648 -11.46 18.98 -3.86
C ILE A 648 -12.02 17.89 -2.95
N MET A 649 -11.24 16.85 -2.62
CA MET A 649 -11.65 15.83 -1.65
C MET A 649 -12.02 16.45 -0.31
N ALA A 650 -11.25 17.40 0.21
CA ALA A 650 -11.53 18.05 1.48
C ALA A 650 -12.85 18.84 1.48
N LEU A 651 -13.15 19.51 0.36
CA LEU A 651 -14.32 20.38 0.23
C LEU A 651 -15.61 19.61 -0.12
N THR A 652 -15.49 18.48 -0.83
CA THR A 652 -16.64 17.78 -1.41
C THR A 652 -16.95 16.42 -0.78
N ALA A 653 -16.05 15.89 0.07
CA ALA A 653 -16.25 14.58 0.68
C ALA A 653 -17.52 14.55 1.55
N ILE A 654 -18.20 13.42 1.51
CA ILE A 654 -19.41 13.17 2.32
C ILE A 654 -19.02 13.13 3.80
N LYS A 655 -19.65 13.99 4.57
CA LYS A 655 -19.58 14.06 6.04
C LYS A 655 -20.91 13.59 6.62
N ASP A 656 -20.86 12.58 7.46
CA ASP A 656 -22.04 12.00 8.10
C ASP A 656 -21.79 11.67 9.59
N GLN A 657 -22.76 11.04 10.23
CA GLN A 657 -22.65 10.63 11.63
C GLN A 657 -21.48 9.71 11.94
N PHE A 658 -20.95 8.97 10.95
CA PHE A 658 -19.82 8.07 11.13
C PHE A 658 -18.48 8.80 11.00
N THR A 659 -18.36 9.69 10.03
CA THR A 659 -17.15 10.50 9.81
C THR A 659 -16.95 11.56 10.92
N GLN A 660 -17.95 11.81 11.74
CA GLN A 660 -17.93 12.73 12.87
C GLN A 660 -18.15 12.03 14.22
N GLY A 661 -18.26 10.69 14.21
CA GLY A 661 -18.49 9.84 15.38
C GLY A 661 -17.22 9.42 16.11
N VAL A 662 -17.35 8.37 16.89
CA VAL A 662 -16.26 7.83 17.74
C VAL A 662 -15.07 7.27 16.93
N ASN A 663 -15.32 6.89 15.67
CA ASN A 663 -14.30 6.36 14.74
C ASN A 663 -13.86 7.42 13.70
N ALA A 664 -14.09 8.70 13.95
CA ALA A 664 -13.80 9.77 12.98
C ALA A 664 -12.34 9.76 12.51
N ASP A 665 -11.39 9.52 13.40
CA ASP A 665 -9.96 9.45 13.08
C ASP A 665 -9.63 8.39 12.04
N HIS A 666 -10.41 7.29 11.96
CA HIS A 666 -10.19 6.22 10.99
C HIS A 666 -10.59 6.61 9.57
N PHE A 667 -11.45 7.64 9.41
CA PHE A 667 -11.82 8.18 8.09
C PHE A 667 -10.80 9.18 7.55
N GLY A 668 -9.75 9.49 8.31
CA GLY A 668 -8.80 10.54 7.97
C GLY A 668 -9.42 11.93 7.99
N PRO A 669 -8.76 12.96 7.44
CA PRO A 669 -9.21 14.35 7.55
C PRO A 669 -10.44 14.65 6.67
N ASN A 670 -10.63 13.90 5.59
CA ASN A 670 -11.61 14.28 4.56
C ASN A 670 -12.93 13.49 4.63
N GLY A 671 -12.93 12.24 5.10
CA GLY A 671 -14.14 11.41 5.15
C GLY A 671 -14.31 10.52 3.92
N LYS A 672 -15.51 10.47 3.30
CA LYS A 672 -15.85 9.57 2.19
C LYS A 672 -15.85 10.32 0.85
N ILE A 673 -15.27 9.72 -0.19
CA ILE A 673 -15.18 10.34 -1.51
C ILE A 673 -16.55 10.51 -2.16
N ASP A 674 -16.75 11.66 -2.83
CA ASP A 674 -17.93 11.98 -3.63
C ASP A 674 -17.48 12.35 -5.06
N ALA A 675 -17.78 11.48 -6.00
CA ALA A 675 -17.39 11.66 -7.39
C ALA A 675 -18.11 12.83 -8.05
N LEU A 676 -19.44 12.93 -7.83
CA LEU A 676 -20.28 13.95 -8.44
C LEU A 676 -20.00 15.34 -7.90
N ALA A 677 -19.90 15.48 -6.58
CA ALA A 677 -19.61 16.77 -5.95
C ALA A 677 -18.21 17.27 -6.38
N GLY A 678 -17.23 16.36 -6.52
CA GLY A 678 -15.90 16.71 -7.02
C GLY A 678 -15.91 17.24 -8.46
N ILE A 679 -16.64 16.57 -9.37
CA ILE A 679 -16.79 17.05 -10.76
C ILE A 679 -17.51 18.38 -10.83
N LYS A 680 -18.60 18.54 -10.07
CA LYS A 680 -19.33 19.83 -10.03
C LYS A 680 -18.43 20.98 -9.57
N LEU A 681 -17.60 20.76 -8.57
CA LEU A 681 -16.63 21.77 -8.12
C LEU A 681 -15.54 22.05 -9.17
N LEU A 682 -15.06 21.02 -9.88
CA LEU A 682 -14.10 21.20 -10.97
C LEU A 682 -14.69 22.04 -12.11
N LEU A 683 -15.88 21.68 -12.59
CA LEU A 683 -16.59 22.41 -13.64
C LEU A 683 -16.85 23.87 -13.23
N LEU A 684 -17.27 24.09 -11.99
CA LEU A 684 -17.47 25.43 -11.42
C LEU A 684 -16.17 26.25 -11.46
N ARG A 685 -15.03 25.68 -11.00
CA ARG A 685 -13.73 26.37 -11.02
C ARG A 685 -13.18 26.63 -12.41
N MET A 686 -13.61 25.86 -13.40
CA MET A 686 -13.26 26.06 -14.81
C MET A 686 -14.22 26.99 -15.55
N GLY A 687 -15.25 27.51 -14.89
CA GLY A 687 -16.30 28.28 -15.52
C GLY A 687 -17.15 27.48 -16.52
N LEU A 688 -17.23 26.16 -16.33
CA LEU A 688 -17.96 25.22 -17.20
C LEU A 688 -19.19 24.63 -16.50
N ALA A 689 -19.53 25.14 -15.33
CA ALA A 689 -20.70 24.66 -14.60
C ALA A 689 -21.98 25.17 -15.29
N LEU A 690 -22.95 24.28 -15.50
CA LEU A 690 -24.27 24.67 -15.98
C LEU A 690 -24.89 25.69 -15.03
N GLY A 691 -25.34 26.81 -15.58
CA GLY A 691 -25.92 27.92 -14.83
C GLY A 691 -24.93 28.99 -14.37
N ASP A 692 -23.61 28.78 -14.49
CA ASP A 692 -22.58 29.80 -14.31
C ASP A 692 -22.37 30.55 -15.63
N VAL A 693 -23.36 31.38 -15.96
CA VAL A 693 -23.46 32.02 -17.28
C VAL A 693 -22.40 33.10 -17.46
N ASN A 694 -22.03 33.78 -16.36
CA ASN A 694 -21.02 34.85 -16.37
C ASN A 694 -19.60 34.35 -16.11
N GLY A 695 -19.41 33.04 -15.80
CA GLY A 695 -18.11 32.42 -15.58
C GLY A 695 -17.38 32.90 -14.32
N ASP A 696 -18.11 33.46 -13.31
CA ASP A 696 -17.52 33.96 -12.07
C ASP A 696 -17.29 32.86 -11.00
N GLY A 697 -17.67 31.64 -11.31
CA GLY A 697 -17.57 30.48 -10.42
C GLY A 697 -18.71 30.35 -9.40
N HIS A 698 -19.79 31.12 -9.56
CA HIS A 698 -20.94 31.11 -8.66
C HIS A 698 -22.25 31.10 -9.45
N ILE A 699 -23.08 30.08 -9.24
CA ILE A 699 -24.42 30.07 -9.82
C ILE A 699 -25.34 30.85 -8.89
N ASN A 700 -25.77 32.06 -9.32
CA ASN A 700 -26.56 32.99 -8.53
C ASN A 700 -27.43 33.90 -9.43
N MET A 701 -28.08 34.94 -8.84
CA MET A 701 -28.94 35.83 -9.60
C MET A 701 -28.23 36.70 -10.63
N ALA A 702 -26.88 36.81 -10.58
CA ALA A 702 -26.12 37.53 -11.61
C ALA A 702 -26.16 36.78 -12.93
N ASP A 703 -26.07 35.44 -12.91
CA ASP A 703 -26.19 34.57 -14.10
C ASP A 703 -27.55 34.66 -14.74
N VAL A 704 -28.59 34.68 -13.90
CA VAL A 704 -29.99 34.87 -14.35
C VAL A 704 -30.14 36.22 -15.11
N VAL A 705 -29.58 37.30 -14.56
CA VAL A 705 -29.63 38.62 -15.17
C VAL A 705 -28.87 38.62 -16.51
N GLU A 706 -27.68 38.02 -16.53
CA GLU A 706 -26.86 37.98 -17.74
C GLU A 706 -27.48 37.12 -18.85
N LEU A 707 -28.11 35.99 -18.48
CA LEU A 707 -28.88 35.17 -19.40
C LEU A 707 -30.09 35.91 -19.99
N ILE A 708 -30.82 36.68 -19.12
CA ILE A 708 -31.94 37.51 -19.55
C ILE A 708 -31.45 38.64 -20.52
N ASP A 709 -30.32 39.27 -20.20
CA ASP A 709 -29.77 40.34 -21.03
C ASP A 709 -29.36 39.78 -22.42
N TYR A 710 -28.77 38.57 -22.47
CA TYR A 710 -28.50 37.87 -23.72
C TYR A 710 -29.77 37.60 -24.53
N LEU A 711 -30.82 37.09 -23.89
CA LEU A 711 -32.08 36.76 -24.56
C LEU A 711 -32.81 38.00 -25.09
N ILE A 712 -32.59 39.17 -24.49
CA ILE A 712 -33.21 40.44 -24.91
C ILE A 712 -32.36 41.12 -25.98
N SER A 713 -31.05 41.19 -25.82
CA SER A 713 -30.14 41.96 -26.69
C SER A 713 -29.62 41.18 -27.87
N GLY A 714 -29.40 39.88 -27.68
CA GLY A 714 -28.69 39.00 -28.64
C GLY A 714 -27.20 39.37 -28.82
N ASP A 715 -26.68 40.29 -28.00
CA ASP A 715 -25.31 40.82 -28.09
C ASP A 715 -24.64 40.81 -26.73
N MET A 716 -23.52 40.08 -26.64
CA MET A 716 -22.70 39.96 -25.42
C MET A 716 -21.33 40.64 -25.58
N THR A 717 -21.22 41.60 -26.49
CA THR A 717 -19.97 42.33 -26.73
C THR A 717 -19.54 43.07 -25.47
N GLY A 718 -18.49 42.54 -24.79
CA GLY A 718 -17.91 43.09 -23.54
C GLY A 718 -18.24 42.32 -22.24
N TYR A 719 -19.00 41.24 -22.35
CA TYR A 719 -19.31 40.32 -21.24
C TYR A 719 -18.63 38.96 -21.46
N GLN A 720 -18.32 38.27 -20.33
CA GLN A 720 -17.92 36.88 -20.39
C GLN A 720 -19.17 36.00 -20.37
N PHE A 721 -19.74 35.70 -21.51
CA PHE A 721 -20.93 34.86 -21.61
C PHE A 721 -20.58 33.43 -21.99
N ASN A 722 -21.00 32.47 -21.18
CA ASN A 722 -20.78 31.04 -21.39
C ASN A 722 -22.04 30.39 -22.00
N GLU A 723 -22.07 30.23 -23.30
CA GLU A 723 -23.21 29.64 -24.03
C GLU A 723 -23.50 28.21 -23.57
N VAL A 724 -22.47 27.41 -23.18
CA VAL A 724 -22.67 26.05 -22.70
C VAL A 724 -23.32 26.03 -21.31
N ALA A 725 -22.95 26.96 -20.44
CA ALA A 725 -23.55 27.13 -19.12
C ALA A 725 -24.98 27.71 -19.18
N ALA A 726 -25.27 28.49 -20.22
CA ALA A 726 -26.53 29.14 -20.41
C ALA A 726 -27.66 28.20 -20.89
N ASP A 727 -27.32 27.13 -21.64
CA ASP A 727 -28.25 26.04 -21.97
C ASP A 727 -28.35 25.10 -20.73
N PHE A 728 -29.06 25.55 -19.71
CA PHE A 728 -29.09 24.88 -18.42
C PHE A 728 -29.87 23.57 -18.46
N ASN A 729 -30.91 23.48 -19.28
CA ASN A 729 -31.74 22.29 -19.47
C ASN A 729 -31.20 21.34 -20.56
N GLN A 730 -30.13 21.77 -21.27
CA GLN A 730 -29.43 21.00 -22.30
C GLN A 730 -30.32 20.53 -23.48
N ASP A 731 -31.32 21.37 -23.86
CA ASP A 731 -32.18 21.08 -25.00
C ASP A 731 -31.60 21.57 -26.34
N GLY A 732 -30.38 22.13 -26.31
CA GLY A 732 -29.65 22.70 -27.44
C GLY A 732 -30.13 24.09 -27.83
N LYS A 733 -30.89 24.79 -26.98
CA LYS A 733 -31.42 26.13 -27.22
C LYS A 733 -31.34 26.97 -25.97
N ILE A 734 -30.64 28.07 -26.03
CA ILE A 734 -30.62 29.05 -24.95
C ILE A 734 -31.90 29.92 -25.06
N ASN A 735 -32.80 29.78 -24.04
CA ASN A 735 -34.11 30.44 -24.05
C ASN A 735 -34.65 30.67 -22.60
N ILE A 736 -35.88 31.13 -22.52
CA ILE A 736 -36.51 31.45 -21.20
C ILE A 736 -36.70 30.22 -20.28
N ALA A 737 -36.69 29.00 -20.82
CA ALA A 737 -36.79 27.80 -20.01
C ALA A 737 -35.54 27.63 -19.15
N ASP A 738 -34.37 27.95 -19.66
CA ASP A 738 -33.09 27.90 -18.92
C ASP A 738 -33.10 28.91 -17.78
N VAL A 739 -33.60 30.10 -18.03
CA VAL A 739 -33.77 31.15 -16.97
C VAL A 739 -34.62 30.62 -15.81
N VAL A 740 -35.73 29.97 -16.16
CA VAL A 740 -36.65 29.43 -15.13
C VAL A 740 -36.00 28.31 -14.35
N GLU A 741 -35.25 27.44 -15.01
CA GLU A 741 -34.57 26.31 -14.34
C GLU A 741 -33.36 26.73 -13.51
N ILE A 742 -32.61 27.75 -13.92
CA ILE A 742 -31.53 28.34 -13.11
C ILE A 742 -32.16 28.99 -11.84
N ILE A 743 -33.25 29.72 -11.98
CA ILE A 743 -33.96 30.31 -10.82
C ILE A 743 -34.45 29.22 -9.85
N ASP A 744 -35.08 28.16 -10.37
CA ASP A 744 -35.55 27.04 -9.56
C ASP A 744 -34.38 26.34 -8.85
N TYR A 745 -33.27 26.17 -9.52
CA TYR A 745 -32.03 25.63 -8.93
C TYR A 745 -31.50 26.51 -7.78
N ILE A 746 -31.47 27.83 -7.96
CA ILE A 746 -31.02 28.78 -6.94
C ILE A 746 -31.95 28.73 -5.73
N LEU A 747 -33.25 28.65 -5.94
CA LEU A 747 -34.27 28.66 -4.88
C LEU A 747 -34.32 27.35 -4.09
N ARG A 748 -33.91 26.25 -4.65
CA ARG A 748 -33.84 24.91 -3.98
C ARG A 748 -32.55 24.69 -3.21
N ARG A 749 -31.55 25.57 -3.32
CA ARG A 749 -30.36 25.50 -2.47
C ARG A 749 -30.72 25.82 -1.03
N PRO A 750 -30.34 24.94 -0.05
CA PRO A 750 -30.59 25.13 1.37
C PRO A 750 -29.83 26.30 1.97
#